data_80d59cb156b3cc8b3f039fc2233e6e63
#
_entry.id   80d59cb156b3cc8b3f039fc2233e6e63
#
_cell.length_a   1.000
_cell.length_b   1.000
_cell.length_c   1.000
_cell.angle_alpha   90.00
_cell.angle_beta   90.00
_cell.angle_gamma   90.00
#
_symmetry.space_group_name_H-M   'P 1'
#
loop_
_entity.id
_entity.type
_entity.pdbx_description
1 polymer ?
#
loop_
_entity_poly.entity_id
_entity_poly.type
_entity_poly.pdbx_seq_one_letter_code
_entity_poly.pdbx_strand_id
1 'polypeptide(L)'
;MPRAPRLCALWLCAALCAAAAGAPQPGAPPPAACPGPCHCQRDGLLLAADCSELGLTAVPSDLHPLTAYLDLSMNNLTELSPGLFSHLRFLEELRLSGNHLSHIPGQAFSGLYSLKILMLQNNQLRGIPAEALGDLPNLQSLRLDANLISLVPERSFEGLSSLRHLWLDDNVLTEIPVRALNNLPALQAMTLALNRISHIPERAFQNLSSLVVLHLHNNRIQHLGTHSFEGLHSLETLDLNYNELQEFPVAIRTLGRLQELGFHNNNIKVIPEKAFMGNPLLQTLHFYDNPIQFVGRSAFQYLPKLHTLSLNGATDLQEFPDLKGTTSLEILTLTRAGIRLLPPGMCQQLPRLRVLDLSHNQIEELPSLHRCQKLEEIGLQHNRIWEIGADTFSQLSALRALDLSWNAIRSIHPEAFATLHSLVKLDLTDNQLTALPLAGLGALKHLKLKGNPALSQAFSKDSFPELRILEVPYAYQCCAYGVCASFLKAAGRWEAEDLHSEDEETPKRPPGLPAGHSESHYDLDLDELQLELEDSKPTPSVQCSPIPGPFKPCEHLFESWGIRLAVWAIVLLSVLCNGLVLLSVFAGGPVALPPVKFVVGAIAGANTLTGISCGLLASVDALTFGHFAQYGARWETGLGCRATGFLAVLGSEASVLLLTLAAVQCSVSVSCVRAYGKGPSLGSVRAGALGCLLLAGLAAALPLASVGEYGASPLCLPYAPPEGQPAALGFAVALVMMNSFCFLVVAAAYTKLYCDLPRGELEAAWDCAMLRHVAWLIFADGLLYCPVAFLSFASMLGLFPVTPEAVKSVLLVVLPLPACLNPLLYLLFNPHSRDDLRRLWPCTGPPGPLACGAAGELEKSSCDSTQALVAFSDVDLILEASEAGQPPGLETYGFPSVTLVSCQKPGLPRREGPEGAHFGNPPPSVDGELLLRAEAGPTGGSLSVGRGFQPPATAFASPL
;
A
#
# COMPACT_ATOMS: atom_id res chain seq x y z
N MET A 1 18.72 25.48 54.91
CA MET A 1 18.47 26.61 55.83
C MET A 1 18.28 27.87 55.05
N PRO A 2 17.33 28.71 55.44
CA PRO A 2 16.55 29.51 54.53
C PRO A 2 16.91 30.99 54.49
N ARG A 3 16.46 31.71 53.47
CA ARG A 3 16.04 33.15 53.61
C ARG A 3 15.49 33.68 52.29
N ALA A 4 14.19 33.81 52.17
CA ALA A 4 13.50 34.92 51.53
C ALA A 4 13.39 36.07 52.57
N PRO A 5 12.91 37.27 52.27
CA PRO A 5 12.21 37.80 51.12
C PRO A 5 12.66 39.25 50.68
N ARG A 6 12.40 39.67 49.45
CA ARG A 6 12.23 41.12 49.12
C ARG A 6 11.26 41.25 47.93
N LEU A 7 10.02 41.14 48.23
CA LEU A 7 8.88 41.65 47.43
C LEU A 7 8.29 42.81 48.25
N CYS A 8 8.61 44.06 47.93
CA CYS A 8 7.90 45.27 48.38
C CYS A 8 8.66 46.59 47.94
N ALA A 9 9.04 46.71 46.69
CA ALA A 9 9.57 47.97 46.18
C ALA A 9 9.22 48.31 44.72
N LEU A 10 8.30 47.59 44.09
CA LEU A 10 7.93 47.77 42.66
C LEU A 10 6.51 48.37 42.46
N TRP A 11 5.79 48.70 43.54
CA TRP A 11 4.45 49.24 43.40
C TRP A 11 4.31 50.77 43.69
N LEU A 12 5.41 51.49 43.99
CA LEU A 12 5.41 52.94 44.22
C LEU A 12 6.00 53.78 43.07
N CYS A 13 6.57 53.16 42.03
CA CYS A 13 7.02 53.93 40.84
C CYS A 13 5.99 53.96 39.70
N ALA A 14 4.91 53.18 39.75
CA ALA A 14 3.90 53.20 38.70
C ALA A 14 2.79 54.24 38.90
N ALA A 15 2.75 54.92 40.07
CA ALA A 15 1.72 55.92 40.35
C ALA A 15 2.15 57.40 40.20
N LEU A 16 3.40 57.67 39.80
CA LEU A 16 3.91 59.03 39.61
C LEU A 16 4.20 59.44 38.14
N CYS A 17 3.90 58.57 37.18
CA CYS A 17 4.03 58.90 35.73
C CYS A 17 2.70 59.26 35.03
N ALA A 18 1.59 59.42 35.75
CA ALA A 18 0.32 59.76 35.13
C ALA A 18 -0.16 61.22 35.29
N ALA A 19 0.73 62.17 35.66
CA ALA A 19 0.34 63.55 35.83
C ALA A 19 1.37 64.53 35.28
N ALA A 20 1.72 64.41 34.01
CA ALA A 20 2.41 65.46 33.25
C ALA A 20 2.09 65.37 31.76
N ALA A 21 0.82 65.50 31.42
CA ALA A 21 0.42 65.78 30.06
C ALA A 21 0.30 67.31 29.92
N GLY A 22 1.23 67.90 29.17
CA GLY A 22 1.04 69.29 28.75
C GLY A 22 2.29 70.19 28.76
N ALA A 23 3.22 69.98 27.82
CA ALA A 23 4.00 71.03 27.16
C ALA A 23 4.69 70.51 25.92
N PRO A 24 4.64 71.17 24.76
CA PRO A 24 5.37 70.71 23.58
C PRO A 24 6.85 70.99 23.80
N GLN A 25 7.66 69.93 23.81
CA GLN A 25 9.12 70.09 23.72
C GLN A 25 9.51 70.46 22.28
N PRO A 26 10.38 71.39 22.06
CA PRO A 26 10.87 71.78 20.75
C PRO A 26 11.94 70.80 20.28
N GLY A 27 11.71 70.22 19.09
CA GLY A 27 12.75 69.59 18.29
C GLY A 27 13.12 68.18 18.53
N ALA A 28 12.14 67.25 18.39
CA ALA A 28 12.47 65.93 17.89
C ALA A 28 12.91 66.08 16.42
N PRO A 29 14.07 65.58 16.00
CA PRO A 29 14.41 65.58 14.58
C PRO A 29 13.29 64.90 13.80
N PRO A 30 12.97 65.34 12.57
CA PRO A 30 11.93 64.75 11.76
C PRO A 30 12.20 63.26 11.65
N PRO A 31 11.14 62.42 11.62
CA PRO A 31 11.33 60.98 11.46
C PRO A 31 12.20 60.79 10.19
N ALA A 32 13.31 60.05 10.33
CA ALA A 32 14.17 59.77 9.21
C ALA A 32 13.30 59.18 8.10
N ALA A 33 13.23 59.85 6.96
CA ALA A 33 12.41 59.44 5.84
C ALA A 33 12.85 58.05 5.36
N CYS A 34 11.98 57.07 5.44
CA CYS A 34 12.19 55.78 4.81
C CYS A 34 11.97 55.94 3.30
N PRO A 35 12.78 55.34 2.41
CA PRO A 35 12.51 55.33 0.97
C PRO A 35 11.10 54.85 0.67
N GLY A 36 10.39 55.50 -0.22
CA GLY A 36 8.94 55.35 -0.42
C GLY A 36 8.35 53.96 -0.47
N PRO A 37 8.95 52.91 -1.07
CA PRO A 37 8.39 51.57 -1.05
C PRO A 37 8.91 50.68 0.10
N CYS A 38 9.97 51.04 0.82
CA CYS A 38 10.66 50.22 1.81
C CYS A 38 10.05 50.31 3.21
N HIS A 39 10.26 49.29 4.02
CA HIS A 39 9.90 49.27 5.44
C HIS A 39 11.15 49.53 6.30
N CYS A 40 11.11 50.56 7.17
CA CYS A 40 12.26 50.91 8.00
C CYS A 40 11.94 50.72 9.49
N GLN A 41 12.88 50.08 10.20
CA GLN A 41 12.83 49.88 11.64
C GLN A 41 14.04 50.59 12.26
N ARG A 42 13.90 51.18 13.44
CA ARG A 42 14.99 51.75 14.22
C ARG A 42 15.52 50.78 15.24
N ASP A 43 16.83 50.58 15.24
CA ASP A 43 17.55 49.88 16.30
C ASP A 43 18.54 50.90 16.95
N GLY A 44 18.07 51.50 18.04
CA GLY A 44 18.81 52.58 18.69
C GLY A 44 18.95 53.83 17.81
N LEU A 45 20.19 54.18 17.44
CA LEU A 45 20.52 55.29 16.54
C LEU A 45 20.60 54.86 15.04
N LEU A 46 20.67 53.55 14.76
CA LEU A 46 20.82 53.01 13.42
C LEU A 46 19.44 52.61 12.82
N LEU A 47 19.43 52.46 11.51
CA LEU A 47 18.24 52.06 10.75
C LEU A 47 18.47 50.71 10.06
N ALA A 48 17.42 49.87 10.09
CA ALA A 48 17.27 48.73 9.22
C ALA A 48 16.23 49.06 8.13
N ALA A 49 16.62 49.00 6.87
CA ALA A 49 15.77 49.25 5.71
C ALA A 49 15.52 47.92 4.98
N ASP A 50 14.28 47.48 4.98
CA ASP A 50 13.82 46.30 4.23
C ASP A 50 13.08 46.78 2.97
N CYS A 51 13.68 46.53 1.82
CA CYS A 51 13.19 46.83 0.49
C CYS A 51 13.07 45.53 -0.35
N SER A 52 12.89 44.36 0.29
CA SER A 52 12.79 43.06 -0.37
C SER A 52 11.43 42.87 -1.05
N GLU A 53 11.40 42.05 -2.12
CA GLU A 53 10.18 41.63 -2.84
C GLU A 53 9.30 42.75 -3.40
N LEU A 54 9.85 43.94 -3.67
CA LEU A 54 9.11 45.13 -4.14
C LEU A 54 9.11 45.28 -5.67
N GLY A 55 9.73 44.35 -6.41
CA GLY A 55 9.88 44.43 -7.85
C GLY A 55 10.77 45.59 -8.34
N LEU A 56 11.68 46.08 -7.50
CA LEU A 56 12.56 47.22 -7.81
C LEU A 56 13.49 46.90 -8.97
N THR A 57 13.57 47.81 -9.93
CA THR A 57 14.54 47.75 -11.05
C THR A 57 15.79 48.61 -10.81
N ALA A 58 15.76 49.50 -9.80
CA ALA A 58 16.87 50.31 -9.37
C ALA A 58 16.84 50.47 -7.85
N VAL A 59 18.02 50.66 -7.25
CA VAL A 59 18.16 50.93 -5.80
C VAL A 59 17.59 52.30 -5.45
N PRO A 60 16.77 52.46 -4.38
CA PRO A 60 16.26 53.74 -3.93
C PRO A 60 17.38 54.74 -3.62
N SER A 61 17.25 55.97 -4.13
CA SER A 61 18.28 57.05 -3.95
C SER A 61 18.27 57.69 -2.56
N ASP A 62 17.17 57.55 -1.82
CA ASP A 62 16.85 58.30 -0.59
C ASP A 62 17.22 57.53 0.68
N LEU A 63 18.15 56.56 0.56
CA LEU A 63 18.63 55.76 1.71
C LEU A 63 19.30 56.65 2.75
N HIS A 64 18.93 56.48 4.01
CA HIS A 64 19.42 57.30 5.10
C HIS A 64 20.86 56.92 5.49
N PRO A 65 21.80 57.91 5.70
CA PRO A 65 23.22 57.62 6.01
C PRO A 65 23.45 56.75 7.27
N LEU A 66 22.50 56.68 8.20
CA LEU A 66 22.58 55.83 9.39
C LEU A 66 22.01 54.41 9.16
N THR A 67 21.77 53.99 7.93
CA THR A 67 21.35 52.64 7.61
C THR A 67 22.49 51.65 7.89
N ALA A 68 22.23 50.68 8.79
CA ALA A 68 23.14 49.61 9.15
C ALA A 68 22.81 48.28 8.50
N TYR A 69 21.54 48.06 8.17
CA TYR A 69 21.02 46.88 7.48
C TYR A 69 20.21 47.33 6.27
N LEU A 70 20.51 46.78 5.10
CA LEU A 70 19.80 47.07 3.86
C LEU A 70 19.48 45.74 3.13
N ASP A 71 18.18 45.43 3.00
CA ASP A 71 17.70 44.31 2.24
C ASP A 71 17.07 44.75 0.92
N LEU A 72 17.65 44.34 -0.19
CA LEU A 72 17.21 44.56 -1.56
C LEU A 72 16.98 43.22 -2.28
N SER A 73 16.84 42.12 -1.51
CA SER A 73 16.67 40.79 -2.07
C SER A 73 15.34 40.61 -2.81
N MET A 74 15.31 39.66 -3.73
CA MET A 74 14.12 39.25 -4.48
C MET A 74 13.49 40.41 -5.28
N ASN A 75 14.33 41.22 -5.92
CA ASN A 75 13.92 42.31 -6.80
C ASN A 75 14.36 42.05 -8.25
N ASN A 76 14.17 43.01 -9.14
CA ASN A 76 14.52 42.93 -10.56
C ASN A 76 15.77 43.79 -10.91
N LEU A 77 16.74 43.89 -9.99
CA LEU A 77 17.96 44.69 -10.22
C LEU A 77 18.86 44.00 -11.25
N THR A 78 19.21 44.69 -12.33
CA THR A 78 20.09 44.18 -13.40
C THR A 78 21.52 44.74 -13.32
N GLU A 79 21.69 45.92 -12.76
CA GLU A 79 22.97 46.61 -12.64
C GLU A 79 23.06 47.51 -11.38
N LEU A 80 24.28 47.77 -10.91
CA LEU A 80 24.56 48.70 -9.83
C LEU A 80 25.42 49.85 -10.37
N SER A 81 25.10 51.09 -9.99
CA SER A 81 25.89 52.24 -10.37
C SER A 81 27.14 52.39 -9.49
N PRO A 82 28.28 52.84 -10.04
CA PRO A 82 29.48 53.12 -9.24
C PRO A 82 29.19 54.16 -8.13
N GLY A 83 29.66 53.88 -6.90
CA GLY A 83 29.50 54.77 -5.75
C GLY A 83 28.10 54.91 -5.18
N LEU A 84 27.17 54.08 -5.61
CA LEU A 84 25.75 54.13 -5.21
C LEU A 84 25.56 54.11 -3.69
N PHE A 85 26.32 53.32 -2.98
CA PHE A 85 26.24 53.14 -1.52
C PHE A 85 27.27 53.95 -0.74
N SER A 86 28.04 54.82 -1.36
CA SER A 86 29.20 55.52 -0.77
C SER A 86 28.87 56.37 0.47
N HIS A 87 27.64 56.82 0.62
CA HIS A 87 27.12 57.56 1.76
C HIS A 87 26.72 56.72 2.97
N LEU A 88 26.59 55.39 2.81
CA LEU A 88 26.12 54.44 3.85
C LEU A 88 27.30 53.88 4.67
N ARG A 89 28.04 54.75 5.35
CA ARG A 89 29.28 54.40 6.08
C ARG A 89 29.06 53.46 7.28
N PHE A 90 27.86 53.37 7.79
CA PHE A 90 27.48 52.55 8.92
C PHE A 90 26.85 51.21 8.49
N LEU A 91 26.74 50.93 7.18
CA LEU A 91 26.14 49.70 6.67
C LEU A 91 27.00 48.51 7.07
N GLU A 92 26.39 47.59 7.84
CA GLU A 92 27.01 46.36 8.31
C GLU A 92 26.57 45.14 7.49
N GLU A 93 25.33 45.14 7.00
CA GLU A 93 24.77 44.05 6.20
C GLU A 93 24.06 44.59 4.95
N LEU A 94 24.45 44.06 3.78
CA LEU A 94 23.82 44.33 2.48
C LEU A 94 23.37 43.04 1.82
N ARG A 95 22.07 42.95 1.55
CA ARG A 95 21.46 41.82 0.84
C ARG A 95 21.01 42.23 -0.55
N LEU A 96 21.55 41.55 -1.57
CA LEU A 96 21.26 41.73 -2.99
C LEU A 96 20.90 40.40 -3.64
N SER A 97 20.52 39.40 -2.83
CA SER A 97 20.20 38.05 -3.29
C SER A 97 18.92 38.02 -4.12
N GLY A 98 18.81 37.04 -5.03
CA GLY A 98 17.60 36.82 -5.82
C GLY A 98 17.28 37.97 -6.80
N ASN A 99 18.32 38.57 -7.40
CA ASN A 99 18.20 39.61 -8.41
C ASN A 99 18.70 39.12 -9.79
N HIS A 100 18.89 40.01 -10.75
CA HIS A 100 19.35 39.69 -12.09
C HIS A 100 20.72 40.28 -12.40
N LEU A 101 21.55 40.46 -11.37
CA LEU A 101 22.88 41.05 -11.51
C LEU A 101 23.82 40.13 -12.29
N SER A 102 24.29 40.57 -13.46
CA SER A 102 25.26 39.84 -14.29
C SER A 102 26.69 40.33 -14.15
N HIS A 103 26.84 41.56 -13.71
CA HIS A 103 28.11 42.25 -13.49
C HIS A 103 27.95 43.28 -12.38
N ILE A 104 29.03 43.50 -11.58
CA ILE A 104 29.11 44.51 -10.53
C ILE A 104 30.34 45.37 -10.83
N PRO A 105 30.19 46.70 -11.05
CA PRO A 105 31.31 47.57 -11.38
C PRO A 105 32.27 47.79 -10.20
N GLY A 106 33.53 48.05 -10.47
CA GLY A 106 34.61 48.11 -9.48
C GLY A 106 34.38 49.05 -8.30
N GLN A 107 33.63 50.16 -8.45
CA GLN A 107 33.35 51.12 -7.37
C GLN A 107 31.94 50.94 -6.76
N ALA A 108 31.23 49.85 -7.02
CA ALA A 108 29.84 49.65 -6.55
C ALA A 108 29.73 49.71 -5.02
N PHE A 109 30.68 49.17 -4.30
CA PHE A 109 30.68 49.05 -2.83
C PHE A 109 31.65 50.04 -2.17
N SER A 110 32.18 51.00 -2.92
CA SER A 110 33.10 52.00 -2.40
C SER A 110 32.48 52.81 -1.26
N GLY A 111 33.20 52.99 -0.15
CA GLY A 111 32.73 53.70 1.05
C GLY A 111 32.05 52.84 2.12
N LEU A 112 31.78 51.53 1.86
CA LEU A 112 31.18 50.63 2.82
C LEU A 112 32.19 50.02 3.79
N TYR A 113 32.93 50.86 4.51
CA TYR A 113 34.00 50.40 5.42
C TYR A 113 33.53 49.60 6.61
N SER A 114 32.24 49.70 7.01
CA SER A 114 31.65 48.93 8.13
C SER A 114 31.06 47.64 7.72
N LEU A 115 31.00 47.29 6.42
CA LEU A 115 30.28 46.13 5.91
C LEU A 115 30.94 44.84 6.42
N LYS A 116 30.09 43.98 7.05
CA LYS A 116 30.46 42.68 7.60
C LYS A 116 29.88 41.54 6.80
N ILE A 117 28.66 41.71 6.25
CA ILE A 117 27.90 40.66 5.52
C ILE A 117 27.47 41.22 4.16
N LEU A 118 27.85 40.52 3.09
CA LEU A 118 27.42 40.82 1.73
C LEU A 118 26.80 39.56 1.11
N MET A 119 25.53 39.65 0.72
CA MET A 119 24.76 38.55 0.14
C MET A 119 24.47 38.83 -1.33
N LEU A 120 25.08 38.05 -2.24
CA LEU A 120 24.95 38.13 -3.70
C LEU A 120 24.47 36.84 -4.33
N GLN A 121 23.95 35.91 -3.51
CA GLN A 121 23.47 34.61 -4.01
C GLN A 121 22.22 34.74 -4.89
N ASN A 122 21.98 33.72 -5.72
CA ASN A 122 20.84 33.68 -6.66
C ASN A 122 20.83 34.87 -7.62
N ASN A 123 21.97 35.14 -8.29
CA ASN A 123 22.14 36.15 -9.32
C ASN A 123 22.66 35.51 -10.63
N GLN A 124 23.12 36.31 -11.57
CA GLN A 124 23.67 35.88 -12.87
C GLN A 124 25.14 36.18 -13.04
N LEU A 125 25.89 36.31 -11.94
CA LEU A 125 27.30 36.66 -11.96
C LEU A 125 28.13 35.55 -12.64
N ARG A 126 28.96 35.93 -13.61
CA ARG A 126 29.85 35.00 -14.34
C ARG A 126 31.28 34.96 -13.83
N GLY A 127 31.65 35.91 -12.98
CA GLY A 127 32.96 36.02 -12.34
C GLY A 127 32.86 36.81 -11.05
N ILE A 128 33.93 36.74 -10.25
CA ILE A 128 34.01 37.45 -8.97
C ILE A 128 34.20 38.94 -9.24
N PRO A 129 33.43 39.84 -8.59
CA PRO A 129 33.62 41.30 -8.73
C PRO A 129 34.82 41.81 -7.89
N ALA A 130 36.01 41.37 -8.22
CA ALA A 130 37.24 41.57 -7.44
C ALA A 130 37.53 43.04 -7.10
N GLU A 131 37.34 43.92 -8.08
CA GLU A 131 37.59 45.37 -7.91
C GLU A 131 36.61 46.01 -6.92
N ALA A 132 35.37 45.57 -6.88
CA ALA A 132 34.34 46.05 -5.94
C ALA A 132 34.56 45.51 -4.53
N LEU A 133 35.05 44.28 -4.40
CA LEU A 133 35.30 43.62 -3.11
C LEU A 133 36.54 44.16 -2.41
N GLY A 134 37.55 44.64 -3.15
CA GLY A 134 38.82 45.16 -2.60
C GLY A 134 38.64 46.31 -1.60
N ASP A 135 37.54 47.08 -1.69
CA ASP A 135 37.23 48.22 -0.80
C ASP A 135 36.54 47.81 0.51
N LEU A 136 36.40 46.46 0.81
CA LEU A 136 35.64 45.94 1.95
C LEU A 136 36.54 45.26 3.02
N PRO A 137 37.42 45.97 3.75
CA PRO A 137 38.40 45.35 4.64
C PRO A 137 37.80 44.63 5.85
N ASN A 138 36.57 44.98 6.28
CA ASN A 138 35.90 44.41 7.43
C ASN A 138 34.88 43.31 7.08
N LEU A 139 34.80 42.91 5.80
CA LEU A 139 33.87 41.87 5.36
C LEU A 139 34.21 40.51 6.00
N GLN A 140 33.25 39.94 6.67
CA GLN A 140 33.39 38.67 7.38
C GLN A 140 32.65 37.52 6.67
N SER A 141 31.57 37.81 5.95
CA SER A 141 30.70 36.84 5.31
C SER A 141 30.37 37.29 3.89
N LEU A 142 30.69 36.46 2.91
CA LEU A 142 30.42 36.69 1.49
C LEU A 142 29.69 35.53 0.89
N ARG A 143 28.45 35.74 0.40
CA ARG A 143 27.65 34.77 -0.30
C ARG A 143 27.63 35.05 -1.80
N LEU A 144 28.12 34.08 -2.57
CA LEU A 144 28.18 34.10 -4.04
C LEU A 144 27.58 32.79 -4.62
N ASP A 145 26.91 32.02 -3.77
CA ASP A 145 26.26 30.75 -4.14
C ASP A 145 25.13 30.99 -5.15
N ALA A 146 24.78 29.94 -5.91
CA ALA A 146 23.75 29.97 -6.95
C ALA A 146 23.94 31.12 -7.97
N ASN A 147 25.10 31.12 -8.61
CA ASN A 147 25.47 32.04 -9.68
C ASN A 147 26.02 31.29 -10.91
N LEU A 148 26.63 31.94 -11.87
CA LEU A 148 27.23 31.37 -13.07
C LEU A 148 28.77 31.50 -13.09
N ILE A 149 29.39 31.52 -11.91
CA ILE A 149 30.85 31.78 -11.78
C ILE A 149 31.61 30.53 -12.27
N SER A 150 32.41 30.72 -13.31
CA SER A 150 33.23 29.69 -13.92
C SER A 150 34.73 29.78 -13.62
N LEU A 151 35.21 30.97 -13.25
CA LEU A 151 36.61 31.26 -12.97
C LEU A 151 36.72 32.25 -11.79
N VAL A 152 37.68 31.96 -10.90
CA VAL A 152 38.08 32.87 -9.79
C VAL A 152 39.52 33.26 -10.00
N PRO A 153 39.81 34.47 -10.52
CA PRO A 153 41.17 34.98 -10.72
C PRO A 153 41.96 35.06 -9.41
N GLU A 154 43.29 35.07 -9.50
CA GLU A 154 44.20 35.06 -8.34
C GLU A 154 43.95 36.18 -7.34
N ARG A 155 43.56 37.36 -7.80
CA ARG A 155 43.33 38.57 -6.97
C ARG A 155 41.86 38.76 -6.56
N SER A 156 41.00 37.81 -6.76
CA SER A 156 39.56 37.95 -6.53
C SER A 156 39.16 38.31 -5.11
N PHE A 157 39.97 37.96 -4.12
CA PHE A 157 39.70 38.17 -2.70
C PHE A 157 40.84 39.04 -2.04
N GLU A 158 41.61 39.76 -2.84
CA GLU A 158 42.65 40.62 -2.33
C GLU A 158 42.06 41.75 -1.45
N GLY A 159 42.58 41.98 -0.25
CA GLY A 159 42.04 42.96 0.70
C GLY A 159 41.04 42.43 1.73
N LEU A 160 40.46 41.24 1.52
CA LEU A 160 39.46 40.66 2.41
C LEU A 160 40.07 39.89 3.60
N SER A 161 40.97 40.57 4.35
CA SER A 161 41.72 39.94 5.47
C SER A 161 40.86 39.48 6.65
N SER A 162 39.62 40.00 6.76
CA SER A 162 38.67 39.69 7.84
C SER A 162 37.68 38.61 7.46
N LEU A 163 37.72 38.07 6.21
CA LEU A 163 36.73 37.14 5.71
C LEU A 163 36.81 35.79 6.45
N ARG A 164 35.67 35.38 7.05
CA ARG A 164 35.51 34.14 7.82
C ARG A 164 34.65 33.09 7.11
N HIS A 165 33.66 33.55 6.34
CA HIS A 165 32.71 32.66 5.69
C HIS A 165 32.60 32.98 4.20
N LEU A 166 32.79 31.97 3.34
CA LEU A 166 32.74 32.12 1.88
C LEU A 166 31.86 31.00 1.28
N TRP A 167 30.77 31.39 0.62
CA TRP A 167 29.90 30.48 -0.12
C TRP A 167 30.10 30.66 -1.62
N LEU A 168 30.53 29.59 -2.29
CA LEU A 168 30.73 29.50 -3.75
C LEU A 168 30.01 28.26 -4.32
N ASP A 169 29.10 27.66 -3.56
CA ASP A 169 28.33 26.53 -3.99
C ASP A 169 27.31 26.88 -5.08
N ASP A 170 26.83 25.87 -5.78
CA ASP A 170 25.90 25.98 -6.92
C ASP A 170 26.40 26.99 -7.97
N ASN A 171 27.64 26.77 -8.45
CA ASN A 171 28.30 27.53 -9.52
C ASN A 171 28.80 26.56 -10.62
N VAL A 172 29.62 27.05 -11.55
CA VAL A 172 30.16 26.24 -12.65
C VAL A 172 31.69 26.12 -12.62
N LEU A 173 32.29 26.15 -11.42
CA LEU A 173 33.72 26.00 -11.20
C LEU A 173 34.19 24.61 -11.59
N THR A 174 35.29 24.53 -12.35
CA THR A 174 35.88 23.23 -12.79
C THR A 174 37.14 22.88 -12.00
N GLU A 175 37.71 23.81 -11.25
CA GLU A 175 38.91 23.62 -10.44
C GLU A 175 38.85 24.44 -9.14
N ILE A 176 39.68 24.07 -8.17
CA ILE A 176 39.79 24.82 -6.90
C ILE A 176 40.65 26.09 -7.17
N PRO A 177 40.18 27.27 -6.78
CA PRO A 177 40.91 28.53 -7.02
C PRO A 177 42.04 28.76 -5.99
N VAL A 178 43.04 27.88 -5.98
CA VAL A 178 44.09 27.78 -4.96
C VAL A 178 44.76 29.14 -4.68
N ARG A 179 45.14 29.90 -5.74
CA ARG A 179 45.85 31.14 -5.59
C ARG A 179 45.03 32.26 -4.98
N ALA A 180 43.74 32.32 -5.31
CA ALA A 180 42.81 33.31 -4.72
C ALA A 180 42.52 33.00 -3.25
N LEU A 181 42.33 31.71 -2.89
CA LEU A 181 42.07 31.28 -1.53
C LEU A 181 43.25 31.51 -0.58
N ASN A 182 44.50 31.46 -1.08
CA ASN A 182 45.68 31.65 -0.26
C ASN A 182 45.76 33.04 0.38
N ASN A 183 44.97 34.01 -0.05
CA ASN A 183 44.88 35.37 0.49
C ASN A 183 43.87 35.50 1.65
N LEU A 184 43.28 34.42 2.14
CA LEU A 184 42.18 34.39 3.14
C LEU A 184 42.61 33.71 4.44
N PRO A 185 43.55 34.22 5.24
CA PRO A 185 44.09 33.53 6.42
C PRO A 185 43.10 33.42 7.58
N ALA A 186 42.03 34.24 7.61
CA ALA A 186 41.00 34.23 8.65
C ALA A 186 39.80 33.35 8.31
N LEU A 187 39.79 32.66 7.15
CA LEU A 187 38.65 31.88 6.67
C LEU A 187 38.40 30.69 7.59
N GLN A 188 37.15 30.56 8.07
CA GLN A 188 36.68 29.54 9.01
C GLN A 188 35.73 28.53 8.37
N ALA A 189 34.88 28.98 7.46
CA ALA A 189 33.97 28.11 6.73
C ALA A 189 33.93 28.42 5.24
N MET A 190 33.99 27.37 4.42
CA MET A 190 33.94 27.49 2.97
C MET A 190 33.11 26.36 2.38
N THR A 191 32.26 26.72 1.43
CA THR A 191 31.58 25.75 0.60
C THR A 191 31.88 25.94 -0.88
N LEU A 192 32.25 24.87 -1.55
CA LEU A 192 32.47 24.72 -2.99
C LEU A 192 31.59 23.62 -3.57
N ALA A 193 30.52 23.25 -2.85
CA ALA A 193 29.59 22.22 -3.24
C ALA A 193 28.84 22.55 -4.53
N LEU A 194 28.15 21.54 -5.15
CA LEU A 194 27.32 21.75 -6.33
C LEU A 194 28.06 22.47 -7.50
N ASN A 195 29.35 22.13 -7.70
CA ASN A 195 30.16 22.62 -8.78
C ASN A 195 30.56 21.49 -9.77
N ARG A 196 31.57 21.70 -10.60
CA ARG A 196 32.10 20.75 -11.59
C ARG A 196 33.57 20.43 -11.36
N ILE A 197 34.02 20.52 -10.10
CA ILE A 197 35.43 20.31 -9.73
C ILE A 197 35.75 18.82 -9.90
N SER A 198 36.84 18.54 -10.67
CA SER A 198 37.22 17.15 -11.03
C SER A 198 38.38 16.60 -10.20
N HIS A 199 39.20 17.45 -9.58
CA HIS A 199 40.34 17.02 -8.77
C HIS A 199 40.70 18.08 -7.72
N ILE A 200 41.37 17.65 -6.64
CA ILE A 200 41.96 18.54 -5.64
C ILE A 200 43.47 18.47 -5.76
N PRO A 201 44.14 19.55 -6.17
CA PRO A 201 45.60 19.57 -6.36
C PRO A 201 46.37 19.41 -5.02
N GLU A 202 47.65 19.07 -5.13
CA GLU A 202 48.54 19.05 -3.97
C GLU A 202 48.58 20.41 -3.30
N ARG A 203 48.45 20.45 -1.96
CA ARG A 203 48.52 21.66 -1.13
C ARG A 203 47.51 22.76 -1.50
N ALA A 204 46.32 22.33 -1.99
CA ALA A 204 45.27 23.23 -2.44
C ALA A 204 44.84 24.28 -1.39
N PHE A 205 44.93 23.92 -0.10
CA PHE A 205 44.47 24.73 1.02
C PHE A 205 45.56 25.10 2.03
N GLN A 206 46.83 25.11 1.60
CA GLN A 206 48.01 25.20 2.49
C GLN A 206 47.96 26.39 3.46
N ASN A 207 47.42 27.54 3.07
CA ASN A 207 47.40 28.77 3.87
C ASN A 207 46.11 28.96 4.70
N LEU A 208 45.14 28.00 4.63
CA LEU A 208 43.84 28.08 5.29
C LEU A 208 43.87 27.44 6.68
N SER A 209 44.85 27.78 7.52
CA SER A 209 45.04 27.16 8.85
C SER A 209 43.88 27.35 9.84
N SER A 210 43.06 28.39 9.64
CA SER A 210 41.87 28.70 10.46
C SER A 210 40.60 28.00 10.00
N LEU A 211 40.63 27.30 8.86
CA LEU A 211 39.42 26.66 8.27
C LEU A 211 38.95 25.52 9.18
N VAL A 212 37.69 25.57 9.57
CA VAL A 212 36.98 24.61 10.44
C VAL A 212 36.03 23.71 9.61
N VAL A 213 35.34 24.32 8.64
CA VAL A 213 34.32 23.60 7.82
C VAL A 213 34.64 23.75 6.34
N LEU A 214 34.68 22.62 5.63
CA LEU A 214 34.88 22.55 4.18
C LEU A 214 33.87 21.61 3.53
N HIS A 215 32.97 22.17 2.72
CA HIS A 215 32.01 21.38 1.90
C HIS A 215 32.45 21.32 0.44
N LEU A 216 32.57 20.11 -0.09
CA LEU A 216 32.97 19.79 -1.46
C LEU A 216 31.98 18.79 -2.10
N HIS A 217 30.80 18.57 -1.50
CA HIS A 217 29.84 17.62 -1.99
C HIS A 217 29.21 18.02 -3.34
N ASN A 218 28.62 17.04 -4.03
CA ASN A 218 28.02 17.26 -5.35
C ASN A 218 28.98 17.89 -6.36
N ASN A 219 30.18 17.30 -6.49
CA ASN A 219 31.18 17.65 -7.50
C ASN A 219 31.51 16.42 -8.38
N ARG A 220 32.62 16.47 -9.13
CA ARG A 220 33.10 15.36 -9.97
C ARG A 220 34.49 14.91 -9.57
N ILE A 221 34.82 15.00 -8.27
CA ILE A 221 36.16 14.74 -7.75
C ILE A 221 36.47 13.25 -7.87
N GLN A 222 37.46 12.88 -8.70
CA GLN A 222 37.91 11.51 -8.93
C GLN A 222 39.18 11.18 -8.18
N HIS A 223 40.11 12.17 -8.06
CA HIS A 223 41.44 11.98 -7.50
C HIS A 223 41.80 13.10 -6.53
N LEU A 224 42.46 12.70 -5.44
CA LEU A 224 43.09 13.60 -4.48
C LEU A 224 44.59 13.29 -4.43
N GLY A 225 45.41 14.30 -4.41
CA GLY A 225 46.84 14.18 -4.10
C GLY A 225 47.06 13.76 -2.63
N THR A 226 48.18 13.17 -2.32
CA THR A 226 48.49 12.69 -0.97
C THR A 226 48.61 13.86 0.07
N HIS A 227 48.87 15.06 -0.37
CA HIS A 227 49.01 16.27 0.46
C HIS A 227 47.93 17.34 0.16
N SER A 228 46.82 16.97 -0.48
CA SER A 228 45.76 17.92 -0.88
C SER A 228 45.20 18.75 0.27
N PHE A 229 45.14 18.19 1.48
CA PHE A 229 44.65 18.84 2.68
C PHE A 229 45.74 19.31 3.64
N GLU A 230 46.99 19.33 3.21
CA GLU A 230 48.09 19.86 4.03
C GLU A 230 47.86 21.34 4.34
N GLY A 231 48.02 21.73 5.61
CA GLY A 231 47.78 23.11 6.09
C GLY A 231 46.45 23.33 6.81
N LEU A 232 45.48 22.43 6.66
CA LEU A 232 44.15 22.52 7.30
C LEU A 232 44.20 22.02 8.76
N HIS A 233 44.96 22.71 9.61
CA HIS A 233 45.20 22.27 11.00
C HIS A 233 44.01 22.41 11.93
N SER A 234 43.01 23.22 11.56
CA SER A 234 41.80 23.47 12.38
C SER A 234 40.55 22.78 11.85
N LEU A 235 40.64 22.01 10.74
CA LEU A 235 39.47 21.42 10.08
C LEU A 235 38.79 20.37 10.98
N GLU A 236 37.50 20.57 11.24
CA GLU A 236 36.64 19.73 12.04
C GLU A 236 35.63 18.98 11.18
N THR A 237 35.07 19.61 10.11
CA THR A 237 34.10 19.01 9.21
C THR A 237 34.60 19.01 7.77
N LEU A 238 34.61 17.83 7.13
CA LEU A 238 34.93 17.65 5.71
C LEU A 238 33.84 16.85 5.02
N ASP A 239 33.19 17.46 4.05
CA ASP A 239 32.14 16.82 3.27
C ASP A 239 32.60 16.59 1.82
N LEU A 240 32.79 15.32 1.45
CA LEU A 240 33.14 14.84 0.10
C LEU A 240 32.03 13.95 -0.50
N ASN A 241 30.80 14.06 0.00
CA ASN A 241 29.66 13.28 -0.46
C ASN A 241 29.32 13.60 -1.92
N TYR A 242 28.67 12.66 -2.62
CA TYR A 242 28.23 12.85 -4.00
C TYR A 242 29.39 13.30 -4.93
N ASN A 243 30.46 12.50 -4.97
CA ASN A 243 31.60 12.69 -5.86
C ASN A 243 31.90 11.39 -6.65
N GLU A 244 33.01 11.34 -7.37
CA GLU A 244 33.40 10.20 -8.19
C GLU A 244 34.70 9.53 -7.68
N LEU A 245 34.96 9.60 -6.35
CA LEU A 245 36.16 9.02 -5.74
C LEU A 245 36.23 7.52 -5.95
N GLN A 246 37.30 7.05 -6.60
CA GLN A 246 37.52 5.62 -6.87
C GLN A 246 38.35 4.92 -5.81
N GLU A 247 39.19 5.68 -5.12
CA GLU A 247 40.12 5.20 -4.09
C GLU A 247 39.92 5.97 -2.79
N PHE A 248 40.24 5.32 -1.67
CA PHE A 248 40.23 5.96 -0.36
C PHE A 248 41.25 7.11 -0.29
N PRO A 249 40.83 8.34 0.03
CA PRO A 249 41.71 9.50 0.02
C PRO A 249 42.65 9.53 1.22
N VAL A 250 43.86 9.02 1.10
CA VAL A 250 44.86 8.98 2.20
C VAL A 250 45.24 10.36 2.72
N ALA A 251 45.00 11.44 1.96
CA ALA A 251 45.22 12.82 2.34
C ALA A 251 44.51 13.21 3.67
N ILE A 252 43.39 12.60 4.00
CA ILE A 252 42.68 12.87 5.26
C ILE A 252 43.50 12.59 6.53
N ARG A 253 44.55 11.77 6.46
CA ARG A 253 45.41 11.47 7.61
C ARG A 253 46.13 12.67 8.18
N THR A 254 46.26 13.78 7.41
CA THR A 254 46.85 15.04 7.89
C THR A 254 45.90 15.84 8.78
N LEU A 255 44.62 15.50 8.82
CA LEU A 255 43.56 16.27 9.48
C LEU A 255 43.36 15.80 10.95
N GLY A 256 44.26 16.19 11.84
CA GLY A 256 44.26 15.71 13.24
C GLY A 256 43.10 16.19 14.10
N ARG A 257 42.34 17.21 13.70
CA ARG A 257 41.19 17.79 14.40
C ARG A 257 39.84 17.35 13.81
N LEU A 258 39.85 16.57 12.74
CA LEU A 258 38.65 16.15 12.06
C LEU A 258 37.69 15.41 13.01
N GLN A 259 36.43 15.84 13.05
CA GLN A 259 35.35 15.29 13.87
C GLN A 259 34.27 14.65 13.01
N GLU A 260 33.99 15.22 11.85
CA GLU A 260 32.94 14.75 10.95
C GLU A 260 33.49 14.60 9.51
N LEU A 261 33.19 13.44 8.91
CA LEU A 261 33.70 13.12 7.57
C LEU A 261 32.64 12.37 6.78
N GLY A 262 32.26 12.95 5.62
CA GLY A 262 31.32 12.37 4.70
C GLY A 262 31.98 11.88 3.41
N PHE A 263 31.70 10.62 3.03
CA PHE A 263 32.12 10.00 1.75
C PHE A 263 30.96 9.34 1.02
N HIS A 264 29.73 9.53 1.45
CA HIS A 264 28.62 8.81 0.86
C HIS A 264 28.40 9.16 -0.61
N ASN A 265 27.80 8.25 -1.37
CA ASN A 265 27.59 8.38 -2.81
C ASN A 265 28.89 8.68 -3.58
N ASN A 266 29.86 7.77 -3.43
CA ASN A 266 31.11 7.75 -4.19
C ASN A 266 31.34 6.34 -4.79
N ASN A 267 32.52 6.10 -5.38
CA ASN A 267 32.90 4.84 -6.02
C ASN A 267 34.03 4.10 -5.28
N ILE A 268 34.20 4.32 -3.97
CA ILE A 268 35.26 3.75 -3.16
C ILE A 268 35.02 2.24 -2.98
N LYS A 269 36.02 1.42 -3.38
CA LYS A 269 35.93 -0.05 -3.30
C LYS A 269 36.66 -0.65 -2.10
N VAL A 270 37.68 0.04 -1.58
CA VAL A 270 38.55 -0.50 -0.53
C VAL A 270 38.81 0.56 0.52
N ILE A 271 38.56 0.23 1.79
CA ILE A 271 39.06 0.99 2.95
C ILE A 271 40.35 0.31 3.39
N PRO A 272 41.53 0.97 3.25
CA PRO A 272 42.81 0.32 3.52
C PRO A 272 43.07 0.12 5.01
N GLU A 273 44.03 -0.70 5.33
CA GLU A 273 44.53 -0.80 6.71
C GLU A 273 45.03 0.56 7.21
N LYS A 274 44.81 0.84 8.52
CA LYS A 274 45.20 2.11 9.14
C LYS A 274 44.64 3.34 8.42
N ALA A 275 43.48 3.23 7.79
CA ALA A 275 42.88 4.30 6.99
C ALA A 275 42.84 5.65 7.74
N PHE A 276 42.46 5.63 8.99
CA PHE A 276 42.25 6.81 9.83
C PHE A 276 43.36 7.02 10.90
N MET A 277 44.58 6.59 10.65
CA MET A 277 45.66 6.66 11.63
C MET A 277 45.94 8.09 12.15
N GLY A 278 45.60 9.12 11.39
CA GLY A 278 45.83 10.54 11.74
C GLY A 278 44.61 11.28 12.31
N ASN A 279 43.45 10.61 12.50
CA ASN A 279 42.18 11.26 12.81
C ASN A 279 41.58 10.83 14.18
N PRO A 280 42.29 11.04 15.32
CA PRO A 280 41.87 10.49 16.62
C PRO A 280 40.61 11.14 17.22
N LEU A 281 40.20 12.28 16.69
CA LEU A 281 39.02 13.04 17.18
C LEU A 281 37.75 12.77 16.37
N LEU A 282 37.83 11.94 15.31
CA LEU A 282 36.68 11.65 14.44
C LEU A 282 35.54 11.02 15.26
N GLN A 283 34.34 11.61 15.15
CA GLN A 283 33.13 11.25 15.86
C GLN A 283 32.09 10.62 14.93
N THR A 284 31.96 11.18 13.71
CA THR A 284 30.96 10.77 12.71
C THR A 284 31.62 10.43 11.39
N LEU A 285 31.28 9.27 10.84
CA LEU A 285 31.86 8.76 9.59
C LEU A 285 30.80 8.11 8.73
N HIS A 286 30.57 8.66 7.55
CA HIS A 286 29.57 8.19 6.59
C HIS A 286 30.21 7.68 5.31
N PHE A 287 29.96 6.37 4.98
CA PHE A 287 30.39 5.72 3.75
C PHE A 287 29.21 5.12 2.94
N TYR A 288 27.99 5.42 3.29
CA TYR A 288 26.87 4.79 2.63
C TYR A 288 26.85 5.06 1.12
N ASP A 289 26.27 4.11 0.36
CA ASP A 289 26.23 4.13 -1.10
C ASP A 289 27.61 4.22 -1.77
N ASN A 290 28.56 3.42 -1.26
CA ASN A 290 29.82 3.12 -1.92
C ASN A 290 29.91 1.61 -2.23
N PRO A 291 30.49 1.17 -3.36
CA PRO A 291 30.66 -0.26 -3.68
C PRO A 291 31.88 -0.86 -2.94
N ILE A 292 31.87 -0.79 -1.59
CA ILE A 292 32.96 -1.26 -0.74
C ILE A 292 32.99 -2.77 -0.77
N GLN A 293 34.13 -3.33 -1.18
CA GLN A 293 34.37 -4.76 -1.28
C GLN A 293 35.20 -5.29 -0.11
N PHE A 294 36.07 -4.46 0.42
CA PHE A 294 37.01 -4.84 1.46
C PHE A 294 37.29 -3.72 2.45
N VAL A 295 37.31 -4.08 3.74
CA VAL A 295 37.72 -3.22 4.85
C VAL A 295 38.95 -3.84 5.52
N GLY A 296 40.08 -3.11 5.55
CA GLY A 296 41.32 -3.54 6.18
C GLY A 296 41.15 -3.84 7.66
N ARG A 297 41.79 -4.90 8.19
CA ARG A 297 41.59 -5.36 9.58
C ARG A 297 41.86 -4.32 10.66
N SER A 298 42.70 -3.32 10.39
CA SER A 298 43.00 -2.22 11.33
C SER A 298 42.48 -0.88 10.87
N ALA A 299 41.51 -0.86 9.94
CA ALA A 299 41.03 0.37 9.33
C ALA A 299 40.52 1.38 10.38
N PHE A 300 39.70 0.93 11.33
CA PHE A 300 39.06 1.77 12.34
C PHE A 300 39.77 1.79 13.70
N GLN A 301 40.89 1.12 13.84
CA GLN A 301 41.58 0.91 15.14
C GLN A 301 41.98 2.23 15.85
N TYR A 302 42.17 3.30 15.12
CA TYR A 302 42.66 4.60 15.62
C TYR A 302 41.53 5.63 15.88
N LEU A 303 40.27 5.16 16.00
CA LEU A 303 39.08 6.00 16.18
C LEU A 303 38.40 5.82 17.54
N PRO A 304 39.07 6.17 18.67
CA PRO A 304 38.51 5.94 20.02
C PRO A 304 37.29 6.83 20.33
N LYS A 305 37.06 7.92 19.59
CA LYS A 305 35.94 8.86 19.76
C LYS A 305 34.83 8.70 18.75
N LEU A 306 34.92 7.70 17.88
CA LEU A 306 33.88 7.47 16.88
C LEU A 306 32.57 7.07 17.57
N HIS A 307 31.50 7.83 17.36
CA HIS A 307 30.14 7.60 17.86
C HIS A 307 29.25 7.01 16.76
N THR A 308 29.39 7.45 15.52
CA THR A 308 28.57 7.03 14.39
C THR A 308 29.41 6.50 13.24
N LEU A 309 29.11 5.27 12.79
CA LEU A 309 29.68 4.65 11.60
C LEU A 309 28.57 4.12 10.70
N SER A 310 28.50 4.62 9.47
CA SER A 310 27.55 4.16 8.46
C SER A 310 28.27 3.63 7.22
N LEU A 311 28.03 2.34 6.90
CA LEU A 311 28.56 1.63 5.72
C LEU A 311 27.41 1.07 4.84
N ASN A 312 26.25 1.74 4.86
CA ASN A 312 25.07 1.29 4.13
C ASN A 312 25.33 1.25 2.63
N GLY A 313 24.74 0.29 1.91
CA GLY A 313 24.91 0.17 0.46
C GLY A 313 26.25 -0.41 -0.01
N ALA A 314 27.09 -0.93 0.88
CA ALA A 314 28.32 -1.65 0.57
C ALA A 314 28.00 -3.08 0.05
N THR A 315 27.30 -3.20 -1.07
CA THR A 315 26.69 -4.46 -1.57
C THR A 315 27.67 -5.62 -1.77
N ASP A 316 28.94 -5.30 -1.98
CA ASP A 316 30.01 -6.28 -2.24
C ASP A 316 30.76 -6.69 -0.97
N LEU A 317 30.46 -6.10 0.18
CA LEU A 317 31.10 -6.40 1.47
C LEU A 317 30.47 -7.66 2.07
N GLN A 318 31.20 -8.78 2.05
CA GLN A 318 30.70 -10.09 2.52
C GLN A 318 31.00 -10.38 3.99
N GLU A 319 31.98 -9.72 4.55
CA GLU A 319 32.45 -9.94 5.92
C GLU A 319 32.15 -8.72 6.80
N PHE A 320 31.75 -8.98 8.06
CA PHE A 320 31.58 -7.91 9.05
C PHE A 320 32.93 -7.26 9.34
N PRO A 321 33.07 -5.91 9.31
CA PRO A 321 34.34 -5.22 9.49
C PRO A 321 34.89 -5.38 10.92
N ASP A 322 36.24 -5.38 11.05
CA ASP A 322 36.88 -5.36 12.38
C ASP A 322 36.79 -3.95 12.98
N LEU A 323 36.01 -3.81 14.03
CA LEU A 323 35.76 -2.56 14.74
C LEU A 323 36.57 -2.41 16.03
N LYS A 324 37.65 -3.17 16.17
CA LYS A 324 38.55 -3.06 17.32
C LYS A 324 39.12 -1.64 17.39
N GLY A 325 38.99 -1.02 18.59
CA GLY A 325 39.46 0.33 18.85
C GLY A 325 38.38 1.42 18.85
N THR A 326 37.17 1.15 18.28
CA THR A 326 36.04 2.09 18.29
C THR A 326 35.21 1.97 19.59
N THR A 327 35.84 2.18 20.73
CA THR A 327 35.23 1.94 22.07
C THR A 327 34.09 2.90 22.43
N SER A 328 33.95 4.02 21.68
CA SER A 328 32.87 5.00 21.90
C SER A 328 31.71 4.86 20.93
N LEU A 329 31.75 3.87 20.04
CA LEU A 329 30.72 3.69 19.01
C LEU A 329 29.33 3.46 19.63
N GLU A 330 28.38 4.31 19.27
CA GLU A 330 27.00 4.30 19.73
C GLU A 330 26.03 3.88 18.61
N ILE A 331 26.30 4.31 17.38
CA ILE A 331 25.46 4.04 16.21
C ILE A 331 26.28 3.33 15.14
N LEU A 332 25.86 2.11 14.77
CA LEU A 332 26.44 1.32 13.69
C LEU A 332 25.35 0.92 12.70
N THR A 333 25.47 1.40 11.45
CA THR A 333 24.55 1.02 10.37
C THR A 333 25.31 0.37 9.22
N LEU A 334 24.91 -0.86 8.85
CA LEU A 334 25.50 -1.70 7.82
C LEU A 334 24.39 -2.29 6.94
N THR A 335 23.49 -1.44 6.47
CA THR A 335 22.34 -1.87 5.66
C THR A 335 22.75 -2.15 4.21
N ARG A 336 22.11 -3.13 3.58
CA ARG A 336 22.40 -3.53 2.18
C ARG A 336 23.89 -3.81 1.92
N ALA A 337 24.56 -4.50 2.85
CA ALA A 337 26.00 -4.73 2.78
C ALA A 337 26.41 -6.16 2.40
N GLY A 338 25.48 -7.07 2.16
CA GLY A 338 25.79 -8.46 1.77
C GLY A 338 26.37 -9.33 2.91
N ILE A 339 26.32 -8.89 4.17
CA ILE A 339 26.87 -9.58 5.32
C ILE A 339 26.11 -10.87 5.59
N ARG A 340 26.86 -11.97 5.85
CA ARG A 340 26.28 -13.29 6.12
C ARG A 340 26.41 -13.73 7.56
N LEU A 341 27.51 -13.36 8.22
CA LEU A 341 27.85 -13.82 9.58
C LEU A 341 28.29 -12.64 10.43
N LEU A 342 27.84 -12.63 11.68
CA LEU A 342 28.30 -11.71 12.71
C LEU A 342 29.34 -12.37 13.59
N PRO A 343 30.48 -11.71 13.90
CA PRO A 343 31.49 -12.28 14.78
C PRO A 343 30.97 -12.38 16.22
N PRO A 344 31.15 -13.52 16.91
CA PRO A 344 30.60 -13.72 18.26
C PRO A 344 31.22 -12.78 19.29
N GLY A 345 32.35 -12.14 19.00
CA GLY A 345 33.02 -11.17 19.86
C GLY A 345 32.67 -9.71 19.63
N MET A 346 31.74 -9.39 18.71
CA MET A 346 31.40 -8.03 18.34
C MET A 346 31.03 -7.12 19.53
N CYS A 347 30.16 -7.59 20.41
CA CYS A 347 29.73 -6.85 21.59
C CYS A 347 30.86 -6.57 22.61
N GLN A 348 31.95 -7.34 22.60
CA GLN A 348 33.12 -7.07 23.45
C GLN A 348 33.92 -5.86 22.95
N GLN A 349 33.91 -5.62 21.64
CA GLN A 349 34.59 -4.51 21.00
C GLN A 349 33.77 -3.20 21.12
N LEU A 350 32.43 -3.29 21.22
CA LEU A 350 31.47 -2.18 21.13
C LEU A 350 30.66 -2.01 22.46
N PRO A 351 31.28 -1.64 23.59
CA PRO A 351 30.61 -1.59 24.90
C PRO A 351 29.58 -0.44 25.03
N ARG A 352 29.55 0.51 24.13
CA ARG A 352 28.65 1.68 24.17
C ARG A 352 27.57 1.66 23.09
N LEU A 353 27.51 0.60 22.29
CA LEU A 353 26.57 0.50 21.16
C LEU A 353 25.12 0.61 21.65
N ARG A 354 24.37 1.56 21.06
CA ARG A 354 22.97 1.86 21.33
C ARG A 354 22.08 1.46 20.16
N VAL A 355 22.54 1.75 18.94
CA VAL A 355 21.79 1.46 17.71
C VAL A 355 22.62 0.54 16.82
N LEU A 356 22.03 -0.58 16.42
CA LEU A 356 22.61 -1.56 15.51
C LEU A 356 21.63 -1.83 14.38
N ASP A 357 21.89 -1.29 13.18
CA ASP A 357 21.08 -1.57 12.01
C ASP A 357 21.87 -2.43 11.00
N LEU A 358 21.39 -3.66 10.81
CA LEU A 358 21.91 -4.68 9.91
C LEU A 358 20.86 -5.12 8.88
N SER A 359 19.90 -4.26 8.59
CA SER A 359 18.81 -4.56 7.68
C SER A 359 19.28 -4.79 6.24
N HIS A 360 18.49 -5.52 5.45
CA HIS A 360 18.76 -5.82 4.05
C HIS A 360 20.12 -6.54 3.81
N ASN A 361 20.47 -7.50 4.66
CA ASN A 361 21.66 -8.33 4.54
C ASN A 361 21.31 -9.80 4.22
N GLN A 362 22.28 -10.71 4.38
CA GLN A 362 22.10 -12.14 4.14
C GLN A 362 22.38 -12.95 5.41
N ILE A 363 22.09 -12.40 6.59
CA ILE A 363 22.35 -13.03 7.88
C ILE A 363 21.38 -14.19 8.09
N GLU A 364 21.92 -15.39 8.34
CA GLU A 364 21.16 -16.61 8.58
C GLU A 364 21.06 -16.96 10.06
N GLU A 365 22.11 -16.70 10.84
CA GLU A 365 22.20 -17.00 12.28
C GLU A 365 22.71 -15.79 13.06
N LEU A 366 22.16 -15.58 14.25
CA LEU A 366 22.58 -14.51 15.15
C LEU A 366 23.42 -15.07 16.29
N PRO A 367 24.61 -14.50 16.57
CA PRO A 367 25.35 -14.80 17.78
C PRO A 367 24.66 -14.19 19.01
N SER A 368 25.05 -14.61 20.21
CA SER A 368 24.55 -13.95 21.41
C SER A 368 25.05 -12.50 21.54
N LEU A 369 24.11 -11.56 21.71
CA LEU A 369 24.37 -10.13 21.86
C LEU A 369 24.43 -9.69 23.34
N HIS A 370 24.45 -10.61 24.29
CA HIS A 370 24.34 -10.37 25.75
C HIS A 370 25.29 -9.31 26.31
N ARG A 371 26.42 -9.04 25.68
CA ARG A 371 27.41 -8.05 26.14
C ARG A 371 27.16 -6.62 25.66
N CYS A 372 26.27 -6.44 24.67
CA CYS A 372 25.85 -5.12 24.17
C CYS A 372 24.73 -4.54 25.05
N GLN A 373 24.94 -4.44 26.38
CA GLN A 373 23.89 -4.10 27.37
C GLN A 373 23.25 -2.72 27.19
N LYS A 374 23.84 -1.84 26.37
CA LYS A 374 23.34 -0.49 26.10
C LYS A 374 22.51 -0.41 24.81
N LEU A 375 22.33 -1.52 24.10
CA LEU A 375 21.51 -1.53 22.90
C LEU A 375 20.06 -1.11 23.23
N GLU A 376 19.61 -0.09 22.53
CA GLU A 376 18.27 0.48 22.59
C GLU A 376 17.46 0.09 21.36
N GLU A 377 18.14 -0.03 20.21
CA GLU A 377 17.49 -0.32 18.93
C GLU A 377 18.30 -1.34 18.11
N ILE A 378 17.61 -2.35 17.54
CA ILE A 378 18.17 -3.36 16.65
C ILE A 378 17.30 -3.49 15.42
N GLY A 379 17.86 -3.19 14.23
CA GLY A 379 17.27 -3.42 12.92
C GLY A 379 17.88 -4.66 12.25
N LEU A 380 17.09 -5.70 12.00
CA LEU A 380 17.47 -6.95 11.35
C LEU A 380 16.51 -7.34 10.23
N GLN A 381 15.65 -6.39 9.80
CA GLN A 381 14.66 -6.64 8.76
C GLN A 381 15.32 -6.97 7.41
N HIS A 382 14.62 -7.74 6.57
CA HIS A 382 15.09 -8.19 5.27
C HIS A 382 16.42 -8.97 5.31
N ASN A 383 16.49 -9.97 6.20
CA ASN A 383 17.58 -10.94 6.30
C ASN A 383 17.08 -12.37 5.99
N ARG A 384 17.86 -13.40 6.34
CA ARG A 384 17.53 -14.82 6.15
C ARG A 384 17.47 -15.58 7.47
N ILE A 385 17.24 -14.89 8.58
CA ILE A 385 17.23 -15.47 9.92
C ILE A 385 16.07 -16.47 10.00
N TRP A 386 16.37 -17.71 10.45
CA TRP A 386 15.37 -18.79 10.50
C TRP A 386 15.02 -19.22 11.93
N GLU A 387 15.88 -18.93 12.92
CA GLU A 387 15.68 -19.25 14.32
C GLU A 387 16.27 -18.18 15.25
N ILE A 388 15.60 -17.97 16.41
CA ILE A 388 16.10 -17.12 17.50
C ILE A 388 16.36 -17.98 18.73
N GLY A 389 17.64 -18.07 19.15
CA GLY A 389 18.08 -18.83 20.29
C GLY A 389 17.76 -18.17 21.66
N ALA A 390 17.89 -18.91 22.74
CA ALA A 390 17.63 -18.42 24.10
C ALA A 390 18.53 -17.24 24.51
N ASP A 391 19.81 -17.32 24.14
CA ASP A 391 20.84 -16.36 24.56
C ASP A 391 21.02 -15.19 23.60
N THR A 392 20.28 -15.17 22.46
CA THR A 392 20.48 -14.18 21.39
C THR A 392 20.33 -12.75 21.91
N PHE A 393 19.25 -12.45 22.64
CA PHE A 393 18.94 -11.13 23.20
C PHE A 393 19.01 -11.09 24.72
N SER A 394 19.64 -12.10 25.36
CA SER A 394 19.74 -12.17 26.83
C SER A 394 20.47 -10.93 27.35
N GLN A 395 20.03 -10.41 28.51
CA GLN A 395 20.60 -9.25 29.24
C GLN A 395 20.51 -7.88 28.49
N LEU A 396 19.77 -7.75 27.38
CA LEU A 396 19.54 -6.48 26.70
C LEU A 396 18.41 -5.69 27.39
N SER A 397 18.56 -5.34 28.63
CA SER A 397 17.52 -4.67 29.45
C SER A 397 17.18 -3.25 28.98
N ALA A 398 18.06 -2.60 28.20
CA ALA A 398 17.85 -1.26 27.63
C ALA A 398 17.12 -1.28 26.28
N LEU A 399 16.90 -2.46 25.67
CA LEU A 399 16.33 -2.57 24.32
C LEU A 399 14.89 -2.10 24.28
N ARG A 400 14.61 -1.10 23.44
CA ARG A 400 13.30 -0.46 23.24
C ARG A 400 12.64 -0.85 21.92
N ALA A 401 13.44 -1.01 20.86
CA ALA A 401 12.95 -1.35 19.52
C ALA A 401 13.72 -2.55 18.93
N LEU A 402 12.98 -3.52 18.39
CA LEU A 402 13.52 -4.70 17.72
C LEU A 402 12.72 -4.97 16.45
N ASP A 403 13.37 -4.82 15.30
CA ASP A 403 12.78 -5.13 14.00
C ASP A 403 13.42 -6.40 13.42
N LEU A 404 12.60 -7.44 13.26
CA LEU A 404 12.93 -8.75 12.69
C LEU A 404 12.04 -9.07 11.48
N SER A 405 11.39 -8.07 10.93
CA SER A 405 10.46 -8.25 9.81
C SER A 405 11.15 -8.77 8.53
N TRP A 406 10.39 -9.36 7.63
CA TRP A 406 10.89 -9.87 6.35
C TRP A 406 12.09 -10.83 6.49
N ASN A 407 11.93 -11.83 7.37
CA ASN A 407 12.89 -12.91 7.58
C ASN A 407 12.23 -14.29 7.31
N ALA A 408 12.91 -15.38 7.64
CA ALA A 408 12.40 -16.73 7.52
C ALA A 408 12.20 -17.40 8.89
N ILE A 409 11.93 -16.62 9.96
CA ILE A 409 11.88 -17.09 11.35
C ILE A 409 10.70 -18.04 11.53
N ARG A 410 11.00 -19.28 11.92
CA ARG A 410 10.02 -20.34 12.19
C ARG A 410 9.80 -20.58 13.68
N SER A 411 10.87 -20.46 14.46
CA SER A 411 10.85 -20.69 15.91
C SER A 411 11.63 -19.63 16.65
N ILE A 412 11.08 -19.22 17.80
CA ILE A 412 11.72 -18.34 18.76
C ILE A 412 11.75 -19.10 20.08
N HIS A 413 12.93 -19.21 20.70
CA HIS A 413 13.05 -19.90 21.98
C HIS A 413 12.18 -19.23 23.04
N PRO A 414 11.49 -19.98 23.95
CA PRO A 414 10.60 -19.41 24.96
C PRO A 414 11.22 -18.35 25.86
N GLU A 415 12.51 -18.41 26.09
CA GLU A 415 13.25 -17.46 26.95
C GLU A 415 13.96 -16.35 26.17
N ALA A 416 13.86 -16.30 24.84
CA ALA A 416 14.58 -15.34 24.00
C ALA A 416 14.31 -13.87 24.34
N PHE A 417 13.08 -13.56 24.77
CA PHE A 417 12.65 -12.21 25.14
C PHE A 417 12.49 -11.99 26.65
N ALA A 418 12.74 -13.00 27.47
CA ALA A 418 12.42 -12.98 28.91
C ALA A 418 13.06 -11.82 29.69
N THR A 419 14.20 -11.30 29.24
CA THR A 419 14.94 -10.20 29.88
C THR A 419 14.66 -8.81 29.26
N LEU A 420 13.77 -8.70 28.23
CA LEU A 420 13.55 -7.47 27.48
C LEU A 420 12.44 -6.61 28.10
N HIS A 421 12.57 -6.25 29.37
CA HIS A 421 11.53 -5.53 30.13
C HIS A 421 11.26 -4.09 29.64
N SER A 422 12.16 -3.51 28.84
CA SER A 422 12.03 -2.15 28.28
C SER A 422 11.57 -2.13 26.81
N LEU A 423 11.25 -3.31 26.22
CA LEU A 423 10.90 -3.41 24.82
C LEU A 423 9.52 -2.79 24.56
N VAL A 424 9.51 -1.73 23.77
CA VAL A 424 8.31 -0.93 23.40
C VAL A 424 7.79 -1.31 22.03
N LYS A 425 8.70 -1.55 21.06
CA LYS A 425 8.38 -1.84 19.66
C LYS A 425 8.98 -3.19 19.25
N LEU A 426 8.14 -4.10 18.76
CA LEU A 426 8.56 -5.40 18.19
C LEU A 426 7.88 -5.60 16.85
N ASP A 427 8.68 -5.71 15.80
CA ASP A 427 8.21 -6.01 14.45
C ASP A 427 8.70 -7.41 14.01
N LEU A 428 7.77 -8.29 13.71
CA LEU A 428 7.98 -9.65 13.22
C LEU A 428 7.15 -9.91 11.94
N THR A 429 6.80 -8.84 11.25
CA THR A 429 6.01 -8.88 10.01
C THR A 429 6.69 -9.77 8.96
N ASP A 430 5.90 -10.51 8.17
CA ASP A 430 6.36 -11.36 7.06
C ASP A 430 7.46 -12.37 7.44
N ASN A 431 7.11 -13.24 8.41
CA ASN A 431 7.90 -14.38 8.85
C ASN A 431 7.10 -15.70 8.74
N GLN A 432 7.63 -16.79 9.29
CA GLN A 432 7.01 -18.12 9.29
C GLN A 432 6.71 -18.63 10.71
N LEU A 433 6.38 -17.71 11.64
CA LEU A 433 6.16 -18.02 13.04
C LEU A 433 4.95 -18.92 13.24
N THR A 434 5.08 -19.90 14.13
CA THR A 434 3.98 -20.75 14.61
C THR A 434 3.45 -20.32 15.97
N ALA A 435 4.30 -19.73 16.82
CA ALA A 435 3.95 -19.22 18.13
C ALA A 435 4.90 -18.07 18.53
N LEU A 436 4.40 -17.12 19.33
CA LEU A 436 5.16 -16.03 19.93
C LEU A 436 5.34 -16.29 21.44
N PRO A 437 6.58 -16.34 21.98
CA PRO A 437 6.80 -16.38 23.43
C PRO A 437 6.40 -15.05 24.06
N LEU A 438 5.67 -15.09 25.17
CA LEU A 438 5.09 -13.90 25.82
C LEU A 438 5.94 -13.36 26.97
N ALA A 439 6.93 -14.14 27.45
CA ALA A 439 7.78 -13.77 28.56
C ALA A 439 8.62 -12.53 28.22
N GLY A 440 8.61 -11.51 29.07
CA GLY A 440 9.39 -10.27 28.93
C GLY A 440 8.75 -9.18 28.07
N LEU A 441 7.58 -9.44 27.42
CA LEU A 441 6.95 -8.52 26.46
C LEU A 441 5.85 -7.62 27.09
N GLY A 442 5.79 -7.50 28.43
CA GLY A 442 4.72 -6.75 29.11
C GLY A 442 4.72 -5.24 28.86
N ALA A 443 5.86 -4.65 28.51
CA ALA A 443 5.99 -3.21 28.24
C ALA A 443 5.74 -2.82 26.78
N LEU A 444 5.35 -3.78 25.90
CA LEU A 444 5.12 -3.52 24.48
C LEU A 444 3.95 -2.56 24.26
N LYS A 445 4.23 -1.51 23.48
CA LYS A 445 3.23 -0.59 22.96
C LYS A 445 2.89 -0.87 21.50
N HIS A 446 3.86 -1.32 20.70
CA HIS A 446 3.72 -1.62 19.28
C HIS A 446 4.15 -3.07 19.00
N LEU A 447 3.22 -3.88 18.51
CA LEU A 447 3.48 -5.26 18.12
C LEU A 447 2.97 -5.52 16.72
N LYS A 448 3.87 -5.88 15.81
CA LYS A 448 3.54 -6.19 14.43
C LYS A 448 3.87 -7.65 14.11
N LEU A 449 2.88 -8.42 13.69
CA LEU A 449 2.93 -9.85 13.39
C LEU A 449 2.28 -10.21 12.03
N LYS A 450 1.88 -9.21 11.26
CA LYS A 450 1.24 -9.40 9.95
C LYS A 450 2.12 -10.29 9.06
N GLY A 451 1.54 -11.07 8.14
CA GLY A 451 2.30 -11.92 7.22
C GLY A 451 2.88 -13.21 7.83
N ASN A 452 2.38 -13.67 9.01
CA ASN A 452 2.74 -14.95 9.62
C ASN A 452 1.57 -15.96 9.52
N PRO A 453 1.39 -16.66 8.40
CA PRO A 453 0.20 -17.47 8.15
C PRO A 453 0.05 -18.69 9.07
N ALA A 454 1.14 -19.15 9.70
CA ALA A 454 1.11 -20.26 10.63
C ALA A 454 0.79 -19.84 12.09
N LEU A 455 0.80 -18.52 12.40
CA LEU A 455 0.60 -17.99 13.73
C LEU A 455 -0.89 -17.92 14.08
N SER A 456 -1.44 -19.01 14.59
CA SER A 456 -2.84 -19.11 15.02
C SER A 456 -3.07 -18.88 16.50
N GLN A 457 -2.05 -18.42 17.25
CA GLN A 457 -2.09 -18.18 18.70
C GLN A 457 -3.05 -17.02 19.01
N ALA A 458 -3.96 -17.23 19.98
CA ALA A 458 -4.82 -16.17 20.51
C ALA A 458 -4.05 -15.39 21.58
N PHE A 459 -4.20 -14.07 21.59
CA PHE A 459 -3.62 -13.18 22.60
C PHE A 459 -4.70 -12.75 23.58
N SER A 460 -4.29 -12.53 24.86
CA SER A 460 -5.17 -11.94 25.87
C SER A 460 -4.72 -10.52 26.19
N LYS A 461 -5.64 -9.68 26.64
CA LYS A 461 -5.30 -8.32 27.09
C LYS A 461 -4.26 -8.31 28.22
N ASP A 462 -4.26 -9.34 29.06
CA ASP A 462 -3.33 -9.46 30.17
C ASP A 462 -1.88 -9.77 29.71
N SER A 463 -1.71 -10.29 28.50
CA SER A 463 -0.39 -10.58 27.93
C SER A 463 0.37 -9.30 27.54
N PHE A 464 -0.35 -8.24 27.15
CA PHE A 464 0.21 -6.98 26.70
C PHE A 464 -0.61 -5.79 27.26
N PRO A 465 -0.44 -5.42 28.54
CA PRO A 465 -1.27 -4.43 29.22
C PRO A 465 -1.11 -3.00 28.69
N GLU A 466 0.06 -2.64 28.13
CA GLU A 466 0.39 -1.29 27.63
C GLU A 466 0.25 -1.14 26.12
N LEU A 467 -0.27 -2.18 25.42
CA LEU A 467 -0.32 -2.19 23.96
C LEU A 467 -1.21 -1.08 23.41
N ARG A 468 -0.69 -0.38 22.38
CA ARG A 468 -1.40 0.68 21.65
C ARG A 468 -1.68 0.27 20.20
N ILE A 469 -0.70 -0.32 19.52
CA ILE A 469 -0.81 -0.78 18.14
C ILE A 469 -0.55 -2.28 18.07
N LEU A 470 -1.47 -3.01 17.44
CA LEU A 470 -1.38 -4.44 17.21
C LEU A 470 -1.70 -4.77 15.74
N GLU A 471 -0.70 -5.23 15.00
CA GLU A 471 -0.88 -5.75 13.65
C GLU A 471 -0.71 -7.27 13.66
N VAL A 472 -1.74 -8.01 13.31
CA VAL A 472 -1.77 -9.48 13.39
C VAL A 472 -2.16 -10.11 12.05
N PRO A 473 -1.82 -11.40 11.82
CA PRO A 473 -2.20 -12.08 10.59
C PRO A 473 -3.72 -12.31 10.49
N TYR A 474 -4.41 -12.47 11.61
CA TYR A 474 -5.84 -12.78 11.64
C TYR A 474 -6.62 -11.81 12.52
N ALA A 475 -7.71 -11.25 12.00
CA ALA A 475 -8.59 -10.31 12.72
C ALA A 475 -9.14 -10.88 14.06
N TYR A 476 -9.24 -12.19 14.19
CA TYR A 476 -9.68 -12.86 15.43
C TYR A 476 -8.80 -12.57 16.64
N GLN A 477 -7.50 -12.31 16.39
CA GLN A 477 -6.54 -11.98 17.44
C GLN A 477 -6.78 -10.58 18.03
N CYS A 478 -7.46 -9.70 17.29
CA CYS A 478 -7.90 -8.38 17.76
C CYS A 478 -9.12 -8.42 18.69
N CYS A 479 -9.87 -9.53 18.72
CA CYS A 479 -11.12 -9.62 19.48
C CYS A 479 -10.94 -9.43 20.99
N ALA A 480 -9.79 -9.80 21.55
CA ALA A 480 -9.49 -9.65 22.97
C ALA A 480 -9.34 -8.19 23.44
N TYR A 481 -9.11 -7.26 22.50
CA TYR A 481 -8.83 -5.85 22.78
C TYR A 481 -10.06 -4.93 22.67
N GLY A 482 -11.27 -5.49 22.54
CA GLY A 482 -12.53 -4.74 22.64
C GLY A 482 -12.90 -3.90 21.41
N VAL A 483 -12.23 -4.09 20.28
CA VAL A 483 -12.50 -3.34 19.03
C VAL A 483 -13.92 -3.57 18.51
N CYS A 484 -14.54 -4.71 18.81
CA CYS A 484 -15.94 -5.02 18.43
C CYS A 484 -16.99 -4.15 19.13
N ALA A 485 -16.74 -3.68 20.37
CA ALA A 485 -17.75 -2.94 21.15
C ALA A 485 -17.91 -1.47 20.73
N SER A 486 -16.89 -0.87 20.11
CA SER A 486 -16.93 0.52 19.67
C SER A 486 -17.63 0.71 18.32
N PHE A 487 -17.63 -0.30 17.44
CA PHE A 487 -18.30 -0.23 16.13
C PHE A 487 -19.83 -0.29 16.25
N LEU A 488 -20.39 -1.11 17.16
CA LEU A 488 -21.82 -1.16 17.42
C LEU A 488 -22.37 0.12 18.03
N LYS A 489 -21.53 0.88 18.79
CA LYS A 489 -21.91 2.21 19.31
C LYS A 489 -21.79 3.33 18.28
N ALA A 490 -20.89 3.21 17.30
CA ALA A 490 -20.74 4.18 16.23
C ALA A 490 -21.82 4.03 15.15
N ALA A 491 -22.21 2.80 14.80
CA ALA A 491 -23.27 2.54 13.83
C ALA A 491 -24.68 2.96 14.32
N GLY A 492 -24.90 3.01 15.66
CA GLY A 492 -26.17 3.50 16.24
C GLY A 492 -26.25 5.03 16.42
N ARG A 493 -25.21 5.79 16.04
CA ARG A 493 -25.17 7.25 16.26
C ARG A 493 -25.40 8.09 14.99
N TRP A 494 -25.62 7.45 13.85
CA TRP A 494 -25.82 8.14 12.56
C TRP A 494 -27.29 8.44 12.22
N GLU A 495 -28.27 8.16 13.13
CA GLU A 495 -29.69 8.42 12.86
C GLU A 495 -30.29 9.64 13.60
N ALA A 496 -29.49 10.50 14.25
CA ALA A 496 -30.05 11.65 14.95
C ALA A 496 -29.09 12.84 15.03
N GLU A 497 -28.74 13.45 13.89
CA GLU A 497 -28.26 14.85 13.87
C GLU A 497 -28.21 15.36 12.40
N ASP A 498 -29.39 15.54 11.81
CA ASP A 498 -29.61 16.57 10.78
C ASP A 498 -30.19 17.81 11.49
N LEU A 499 -29.72 18.99 11.02
CA LEU A 499 -30.12 20.35 11.36
C LEU A 499 -29.51 20.99 12.62
N HIS A 500 -28.38 21.70 12.40
CA HIS A 500 -28.34 23.17 12.55
C HIS A 500 -26.97 23.68 12.05
N SER A 501 -27.04 24.55 11.07
CA SER A 501 -26.05 25.52 10.64
C SER A 501 -25.69 26.47 11.77
N GLU A 502 -24.40 26.78 11.96
CA GLU A 502 -23.98 28.16 12.22
C GLU A 502 -22.43 28.22 12.19
N ASP A 503 -21.96 29.29 11.63
CA ASP A 503 -20.62 29.77 11.41
C ASP A 503 -19.69 29.69 12.62
N GLU A 504 -18.44 29.18 12.47
CA GLU A 504 -17.35 29.57 13.37
C GLU A 504 -16.00 29.61 12.68
N GLU A 505 -15.36 30.74 12.92
CA GLU A 505 -14.13 31.28 12.35
C GLU A 505 -12.90 30.39 12.52
N THR A 506 -12.08 30.36 11.48
CA THR A 506 -10.73 29.82 11.48
C THR A 506 -9.79 30.66 12.37
N PRO A 507 -9.02 30.08 13.29
CA PRO A 507 -7.93 30.83 13.94
C PRO A 507 -6.70 30.86 13.05
N LYS A 508 -6.22 32.05 12.80
CA LYS A 508 -5.01 32.42 12.08
C LYS A 508 -3.75 31.87 12.76
N ARG A 509 -2.89 31.26 11.96
CA ARG A 509 -1.55 30.81 12.29
C ARG A 509 -0.64 32.03 12.48
N PRO A 510 0.23 32.10 13.51
CA PRO A 510 1.25 33.17 13.60
C PRO A 510 2.44 32.87 12.68
N PRO A 511 3.10 33.91 12.13
CA PRO A 511 4.18 33.74 11.18
C PRO A 511 5.56 33.60 11.84
N GLY A 512 6.39 32.74 11.27
CA GLY A 512 7.83 32.94 11.15
C GLY A 512 8.74 32.23 12.13
N LEU A 513 9.38 31.14 11.61
CA LEU A 513 10.78 30.83 11.92
C LEU A 513 11.39 30.17 10.67
N PRO A 514 12.61 30.49 10.27
CA PRO A 514 13.16 30.16 8.97
C PRO A 514 13.62 28.71 8.89
N ALA A 515 13.35 28.10 7.74
CA ALA A 515 13.84 26.79 7.35
C ALA A 515 15.37 26.83 7.15
N GLY A 516 16.10 26.23 8.06
CA GLY A 516 17.45 25.78 7.82
C GLY A 516 17.39 24.39 7.18
N HIS A 517 17.77 24.29 5.92
CA HIS A 517 18.00 22.99 5.29
C HIS A 517 19.23 22.34 5.92
N SER A 518 19.00 21.34 6.75
CA SER A 518 19.96 20.30 7.06
C SER A 518 19.26 18.99 6.74
N GLU A 519 19.47 18.49 5.53
CA GLU A 519 19.14 17.11 5.18
C GLU A 519 20.08 16.16 5.93
N SER A 520 19.71 15.79 7.13
CA SER A 520 20.11 14.52 7.70
C SER A 520 18.91 13.60 7.60
N HIS A 521 18.94 12.73 6.61
CA HIS A 521 18.02 11.63 6.46
C HIS A 521 18.24 10.62 7.62
N TYR A 522 17.71 10.96 8.76
CA TYR A 522 17.24 9.99 9.73
C TYR A 522 15.73 10.07 9.66
N ASP A 523 15.10 9.04 9.14
CA ASP A 523 13.68 8.77 9.37
C ASP A 523 13.49 8.54 10.88
N LEU A 524 13.50 9.63 11.63
CA LEU A 524 12.89 9.69 12.95
C LEU A 524 11.39 9.79 12.66
N ASP A 525 10.70 8.68 12.91
CA ASP A 525 9.26 8.56 12.85
C ASP A 525 8.61 9.84 13.41
N LEU A 526 8.02 10.65 12.54
CA LEU A 526 7.18 11.80 12.91
C LEU A 526 5.97 11.36 13.77
N ASP A 527 5.70 10.07 13.81
CA ASP A 527 4.65 9.46 14.64
C ASP A 527 4.96 9.52 16.14
N GLU A 528 6.24 9.59 16.56
CA GLU A 528 6.60 9.66 17.97
C GLU A 528 6.36 11.06 18.57
N LEU A 529 6.46 12.13 17.75
CA LEU A 529 6.19 13.50 18.22
C LEU A 529 4.69 13.84 18.28
N GLN A 530 3.85 13.16 17.47
CA GLN A 530 2.39 13.29 17.56
C GLN A 530 1.79 12.51 18.72
N LEU A 531 2.44 11.44 19.17
CA LEU A 531 1.96 10.60 20.29
C LEU A 531 2.19 11.24 21.67
N GLU A 532 3.18 12.12 21.85
CA GLU A 532 3.40 12.81 23.13
C GLU A 532 2.43 13.98 23.40
N LEU A 533 1.73 14.49 22.37
CA LEU A 533 0.75 15.59 22.49
C LEU A 533 -0.69 15.10 22.74
N GLU A 534 -0.97 13.80 22.67
CA GLU A 534 -2.30 13.22 22.90
C GLU A 534 -2.56 12.64 24.29
N ASP A 535 -1.63 12.75 25.24
CA ASP A 535 -1.74 12.17 26.59
C ASP A 535 -2.81 12.81 27.52
N SER A 536 -3.71 13.64 26.97
CA SER A 536 -4.79 14.27 27.78
C SER A 536 -6.22 13.83 27.43
N LYS A 537 -6.43 12.64 26.78
CA LYS A 537 -7.78 12.08 26.57
C LYS A 537 -7.98 10.71 27.23
N PRO A 538 -9.17 10.43 27.81
CA PRO A 538 -9.40 9.23 28.61
C PRO A 538 -9.50 7.96 27.77
N THR A 539 -8.77 6.93 28.19
CA THR A 539 -8.68 5.54 27.69
C THR A 539 -8.23 5.36 26.24
N PRO A 540 -6.94 5.02 26.01
CA PRO A 540 -6.49 4.67 24.66
C PRO A 540 -7.14 3.34 24.24
N SER A 541 -7.96 3.38 23.19
CA SER A 541 -8.39 2.16 22.51
C SER A 541 -7.20 1.59 21.75
N VAL A 542 -6.87 0.31 21.96
CA VAL A 542 -5.83 -0.39 21.19
C VAL A 542 -6.22 -0.36 19.71
N GLN A 543 -5.35 0.18 18.86
CA GLN A 543 -5.50 0.13 17.42
C GLN A 543 -5.06 -1.26 16.93
N CYS A 544 -6.00 -2.09 16.51
CA CYS A 544 -5.71 -3.44 16.05
C CYS A 544 -6.07 -3.62 14.56
N SER A 545 -5.19 -4.21 13.78
CA SER A 545 -5.35 -4.48 12.34
C SER A 545 -4.98 -5.95 12.02
N PRO A 546 -5.77 -6.63 11.15
CA PRO A 546 -7.00 -6.21 10.51
C PRO A 546 -8.19 -6.19 11.48
N ILE A 547 -9.11 -5.22 11.27
CA ILE A 547 -10.26 -5.03 12.15
C ILE A 547 -11.25 -6.20 12.00
N PRO A 548 -11.76 -6.78 13.11
CA PRO A 548 -12.85 -7.75 13.05
C PRO A 548 -14.10 -7.16 12.40
N GLY A 549 -14.79 -7.97 11.63
CA GLY A 549 -15.98 -7.54 10.90
C GLY A 549 -16.90 -8.71 10.58
N PRO A 550 -17.97 -8.52 9.81
CA PRO A 550 -18.97 -9.54 9.53
C PRO A 550 -18.39 -10.82 8.91
N PHE A 551 -17.32 -10.68 8.10
CA PHE A 551 -16.60 -11.82 7.53
C PHE A 551 -15.51 -12.41 8.44
N LYS A 552 -15.15 -11.74 9.53
CA LYS A 552 -14.18 -12.21 10.54
C LYS A 552 -14.71 -11.91 11.94
N PRO A 553 -15.80 -12.59 12.35
CA PRO A 553 -16.51 -12.27 13.59
C PRO A 553 -15.76 -12.76 14.83
N CYS A 554 -15.98 -12.08 15.97
CA CYS A 554 -15.37 -12.44 17.25
C CYS A 554 -16.08 -13.56 17.99
N GLU A 555 -17.40 -13.51 18.09
CA GLU A 555 -18.17 -14.39 18.98
C GLU A 555 -18.86 -15.55 18.23
N HIS A 556 -19.49 -15.24 17.10
CA HIS A 556 -20.33 -16.18 16.37
C HIS A 556 -20.06 -16.11 14.88
N LEU A 557 -19.91 -17.27 14.23
CA LEU A 557 -19.75 -17.36 12.77
C LEU A 557 -20.99 -16.79 12.05
N PHE A 558 -22.20 -17.09 12.55
CA PHE A 558 -23.47 -16.53 12.09
C PHE A 558 -23.98 -15.50 13.11
N GLU A 559 -23.77 -14.22 12.90
CA GLU A 559 -24.03 -13.13 13.84
C GLU A 559 -25.48 -13.10 14.33
N SER A 560 -26.47 -13.33 13.43
CA SER A 560 -27.90 -13.23 13.77
C SER A 560 -28.55 -14.59 13.93
N TRP A 561 -29.51 -14.70 14.89
CA TRP A 561 -30.36 -15.88 15.05
C TRP A 561 -31.19 -16.19 13.81
N GLY A 562 -31.60 -15.16 13.04
CA GLY A 562 -32.36 -15.33 11.81
C GLY A 562 -31.55 -16.06 10.74
N ILE A 563 -30.28 -15.70 10.51
CA ILE A 563 -29.36 -16.39 9.57
C ILE A 563 -29.14 -17.83 10.04
N ARG A 564 -28.91 -18.04 11.35
CA ARG A 564 -28.67 -19.38 11.90
C ARG A 564 -29.85 -20.31 11.66
N LEU A 565 -31.08 -19.89 11.96
CA LEU A 565 -32.29 -20.65 11.73
C LEU A 565 -32.52 -20.92 10.23
N ALA A 566 -32.31 -19.92 9.38
CA ALA A 566 -32.44 -20.05 7.93
C ALA A 566 -31.44 -21.08 7.37
N VAL A 567 -30.16 -21.03 7.77
CA VAL A 567 -29.16 -22.01 7.33
C VAL A 567 -29.50 -23.42 7.77
N TRP A 568 -29.91 -23.64 9.04
CA TRP A 568 -30.33 -24.95 9.50
C TRP A 568 -31.58 -25.46 8.77
N ALA A 569 -32.56 -24.59 8.47
CA ALA A 569 -33.72 -24.95 7.65
C ALA A 569 -33.29 -25.36 6.23
N ILE A 570 -32.39 -24.64 5.59
CA ILE A 570 -31.83 -24.97 4.27
C ILE A 570 -31.13 -26.35 4.32
N VAL A 571 -30.29 -26.59 5.33
CA VAL A 571 -29.59 -27.88 5.51
C VAL A 571 -30.60 -29.03 5.61
N LEU A 572 -31.57 -28.95 6.51
CA LEU A 572 -32.57 -30.00 6.72
C LEU A 572 -33.39 -30.23 5.46
N LEU A 573 -33.94 -29.18 4.85
CA LEU A 573 -34.76 -29.31 3.65
C LEU A 573 -33.95 -29.82 2.46
N SER A 574 -32.71 -29.31 2.26
CA SER A 574 -31.85 -29.74 1.16
C SER A 574 -31.50 -31.22 1.28
N VAL A 575 -31.04 -31.69 2.44
CA VAL A 575 -30.64 -33.09 2.62
C VAL A 575 -31.85 -34.03 2.53
N LEU A 576 -32.95 -33.70 3.20
CA LEU A 576 -34.17 -34.56 3.20
C LEU A 576 -34.82 -34.60 1.82
N CYS A 577 -35.10 -33.43 1.21
CA CYS A 577 -35.84 -33.39 -0.06
C CYS A 577 -35.03 -33.97 -1.22
N ASN A 578 -33.73 -33.63 -1.32
CA ASN A 578 -32.87 -34.20 -2.37
C ASN A 578 -32.63 -35.69 -2.15
N GLY A 579 -32.53 -36.17 -0.90
CA GLY A 579 -32.47 -37.59 -0.57
C GLY A 579 -33.72 -38.34 -1.05
N LEU A 580 -34.91 -37.76 -0.82
CA LEU A 580 -36.17 -38.33 -1.32
C LEU A 580 -36.23 -38.32 -2.86
N VAL A 581 -35.77 -37.28 -3.52
CA VAL A 581 -35.69 -37.21 -4.99
C VAL A 581 -34.74 -38.28 -5.52
N LEU A 582 -33.54 -38.42 -4.95
CA LEU A 582 -32.59 -39.45 -5.34
C LEU A 582 -33.17 -40.84 -5.18
N LEU A 583 -33.84 -41.13 -4.08
CA LEU A 583 -34.53 -42.38 -3.85
C LEU A 583 -35.64 -42.59 -4.89
N SER A 584 -36.49 -41.58 -5.17
CA SER A 584 -37.58 -41.72 -6.16
C SER A 584 -37.05 -41.94 -7.58
N VAL A 585 -35.88 -41.36 -7.92
CA VAL A 585 -35.30 -41.50 -9.26
C VAL A 585 -34.56 -42.83 -9.45
N PHE A 586 -33.81 -43.31 -8.45
CA PHE A 586 -32.89 -44.45 -8.60
C PHE A 586 -33.37 -45.77 -7.98
N ALA A 587 -34.35 -45.76 -7.06
CA ALA A 587 -34.85 -46.99 -6.43
C ALA A 587 -35.82 -47.81 -7.29
N GLY A 588 -36.20 -47.32 -8.48
CA GLY A 588 -37.24 -47.92 -9.36
C GLY A 588 -36.84 -49.15 -10.16
N GLY A 589 -35.72 -49.84 -9.91
CA GLY A 589 -35.32 -51.08 -10.61
C GLY A 589 -34.81 -50.89 -12.06
N PRO A 590 -34.47 -51.97 -12.82
CA PRO A 590 -33.75 -51.90 -14.10
C PRO A 590 -34.57 -51.45 -15.33
N VAL A 591 -35.73 -50.85 -15.13
CA VAL A 591 -36.51 -50.24 -16.21
C VAL A 591 -35.72 -49.03 -16.73
N ALA A 592 -35.57 -48.87 -18.05
CA ALA A 592 -34.79 -47.84 -18.70
C ALA A 592 -35.13 -46.43 -18.14
N LEU A 593 -34.21 -45.84 -17.40
CA LEU A 593 -34.38 -44.53 -16.77
C LEU A 593 -34.56 -43.44 -17.84
N PRO A 594 -35.66 -42.67 -17.86
CA PRO A 594 -35.80 -41.55 -18.83
C PRO A 594 -34.67 -40.54 -18.70
N PRO A 595 -34.16 -40.01 -19.84
CA PRO A 595 -33.04 -39.06 -19.83
C PRO A 595 -33.27 -37.85 -18.91
N VAL A 596 -34.49 -37.33 -18.85
CA VAL A 596 -34.86 -36.15 -18.01
C VAL A 596 -34.82 -36.51 -16.52
N LYS A 597 -35.34 -37.71 -16.12
CA LYS A 597 -35.24 -38.16 -14.72
C LYS A 597 -33.80 -38.32 -14.26
N PHE A 598 -32.92 -38.79 -15.15
CA PHE A 598 -31.50 -38.89 -14.86
C PHE A 598 -30.85 -37.52 -14.53
N VAL A 599 -31.15 -36.49 -15.32
CA VAL A 599 -30.63 -35.12 -15.09
C VAL A 599 -31.18 -34.54 -13.77
N VAL A 600 -32.47 -34.73 -13.48
CA VAL A 600 -33.08 -34.32 -12.21
C VAL A 600 -32.38 -35.00 -11.02
N GLY A 601 -32.11 -36.31 -11.14
CA GLY A 601 -31.33 -37.03 -10.13
C GLY A 601 -29.89 -36.46 -9.96
N ALA A 602 -29.25 -36.13 -11.06
CA ALA A 602 -27.89 -35.50 -11.01
C ALA A 602 -27.92 -34.11 -10.34
N ILE A 603 -28.94 -33.30 -10.65
CA ILE A 603 -29.16 -31.99 -9.97
C ILE A 603 -29.40 -32.19 -8.48
N ALA A 604 -30.24 -33.17 -8.09
CA ALA A 604 -30.47 -33.49 -6.68
C ALA A 604 -29.19 -33.93 -5.97
N GLY A 605 -28.31 -34.67 -6.65
CA GLY A 605 -26.98 -35.04 -6.13
C GLY A 605 -26.10 -33.81 -5.89
N ALA A 606 -26.04 -32.88 -6.85
CA ALA A 606 -25.29 -31.61 -6.72
C ALA A 606 -25.83 -30.74 -5.56
N ASN A 607 -27.17 -30.59 -5.47
CA ASN A 607 -27.82 -29.85 -4.39
C ASN A 607 -27.61 -30.49 -2.99
N THR A 608 -27.47 -31.83 -2.92
CA THR A 608 -27.09 -32.49 -1.67
C THR A 608 -25.68 -32.08 -1.21
N LEU A 609 -24.71 -31.96 -2.15
CA LEU A 609 -23.35 -31.49 -1.82
C LEU A 609 -23.39 -30.08 -1.25
N THR A 610 -24.19 -29.18 -1.85
CA THR A 610 -24.40 -27.82 -1.33
C THR A 610 -25.01 -27.84 0.08
N GLY A 611 -26.03 -28.69 0.30
CA GLY A 611 -26.64 -28.90 1.63
C GLY A 611 -25.64 -29.39 2.67
N ILE A 612 -24.77 -30.33 2.30
CA ILE A 612 -23.69 -30.84 3.18
C ILE A 612 -22.70 -29.73 3.54
N SER A 613 -22.27 -28.93 2.56
CA SER A 613 -21.35 -27.82 2.83
C SER A 613 -21.94 -26.77 3.79
N CYS A 614 -23.21 -26.41 3.62
CA CYS A 614 -23.95 -25.56 4.58
C CYS A 614 -24.06 -26.23 5.96
N GLY A 615 -24.25 -27.52 6.01
CA GLY A 615 -24.33 -28.32 7.25
C GLY A 615 -22.99 -28.32 8.01
N LEU A 616 -21.87 -28.41 7.30
CA LEU A 616 -20.53 -28.28 7.90
C LEU A 616 -20.33 -26.90 8.52
N LEU A 617 -20.67 -25.81 7.81
CA LEU A 617 -20.60 -24.45 8.35
C LEU A 617 -21.50 -24.25 9.58
N ALA A 618 -22.73 -24.73 9.52
CA ALA A 618 -23.68 -24.69 10.64
C ALA A 618 -23.19 -25.49 11.87
N SER A 619 -22.51 -26.61 11.62
CA SER A 619 -21.91 -27.41 12.69
C SER A 619 -20.73 -26.68 13.35
N VAL A 620 -19.91 -26.00 12.56
CA VAL A 620 -18.80 -25.18 13.09
C VAL A 620 -19.37 -24.03 13.93
N ASP A 621 -20.40 -23.30 13.45
CA ASP A 621 -21.05 -22.24 14.24
C ASP A 621 -21.61 -22.78 15.58
N ALA A 622 -22.23 -23.93 15.57
CA ALA A 622 -22.78 -24.54 16.77
C ALA A 622 -21.71 -25.01 17.77
N LEU A 623 -20.61 -25.61 17.28
CA LEU A 623 -19.52 -26.12 18.11
C LEU A 623 -18.63 -25.00 18.69
N THR A 624 -18.56 -23.85 18.01
CA THR A 624 -17.72 -22.71 18.42
C THR A 624 -18.52 -21.54 18.98
N PHE A 625 -19.75 -21.77 19.34
CA PHE A 625 -20.70 -20.76 19.80
C PHE A 625 -20.16 -19.95 20.99
N GLY A 626 -20.07 -18.62 20.86
CA GLY A 626 -19.53 -17.70 21.86
C GLY A 626 -18.01 -17.60 21.92
N HIS A 627 -17.27 -18.47 21.24
CA HIS A 627 -15.81 -18.56 21.31
C HIS A 627 -15.14 -18.68 19.94
N PHE A 628 -15.79 -18.23 18.88
CA PHE A 628 -15.30 -18.40 17.50
C PHE A 628 -13.90 -17.83 17.29
N ALA A 629 -13.56 -16.69 17.92
CA ALA A 629 -12.24 -16.06 17.79
C ALA A 629 -11.06 -17.01 18.13
N GLN A 630 -11.24 -17.96 19.05
CA GLN A 630 -10.18 -18.90 19.44
C GLN A 630 -9.91 -19.97 18.37
N TYR A 631 -10.90 -20.27 17.54
CA TYR A 631 -10.87 -21.34 16.55
C TYR A 631 -10.81 -20.82 15.11
N GLY A 632 -11.16 -19.55 14.86
CA GLY A 632 -11.35 -18.96 13.54
C GLY A 632 -10.12 -19.10 12.65
N ALA A 633 -8.93 -18.77 13.14
CA ALA A 633 -7.69 -18.92 12.40
C ALA A 633 -7.36 -20.37 12.01
N ARG A 634 -7.58 -21.33 12.95
CA ARG A 634 -7.39 -22.76 12.67
C ARG A 634 -8.40 -23.31 11.70
N TRP A 635 -9.64 -22.80 11.74
CA TRP A 635 -10.67 -23.17 10.81
C TRP A 635 -10.33 -22.70 9.40
N GLU A 636 -10.01 -21.44 9.19
CA GLU A 636 -9.66 -20.85 7.89
C GLU A 636 -8.49 -21.56 7.22
N THR A 637 -7.42 -21.85 7.96
CA THR A 637 -6.23 -22.53 7.42
C THR A 637 -6.38 -24.03 7.31
N GLY A 638 -7.41 -24.61 7.94
CA GLY A 638 -7.62 -26.04 8.08
C GLY A 638 -8.15 -26.72 6.80
N LEU A 639 -7.89 -28.03 6.69
CA LEU A 639 -8.46 -28.87 5.63
C LEU A 639 -10.00 -28.89 5.64
N GLY A 640 -10.63 -28.71 6.81
CA GLY A 640 -12.08 -28.64 6.96
C GLY A 640 -12.70 -27.50 6.14
N CYS A 641 -12.13 -26.29 6.23
CA CYS A 641 -12.58 -25.14 5.46
C CYS A 641 -12.37 -25.36 3.95
N ARG A 642 -11.20 -25.84 3.53
CA ARG A 642 -10.91 -26.13 2.11
C ARG A 642 -11.87 -27.17 1.53
N ALA A 643 -12.18 -28.24 2.29
CA ALA A 643 -13.12 -29.26 1.88
C ALA A 643 -14.56 -28.71 1.80
N THR A 644 -14.98 -27.89 2.77
CA THR A 644 -16.30 -27.24 2.79
C THR A 644 -16.48 -26.32 1.60
N GLY A 645 -15.48 -25.49 1.30
CA GLY A 645 -15.48 -24.58 0.15
C GLY A 645 -15.48 -25.33 -1.18
N PHE A 646 -14.67 -26.38 -1.30
CA PHE A 646 -14.66 -27.24 -2.48
C PHE A 646 -16.04 -27.87 -2.74
N LEU A 647 -16.68 -28.40 -1.71
CA LEU A 647 -18.04 -29.00 -1.81
C LEU A 647 -19.10 -27.96 -2.17
N ALA A 648 -19.00 -26.76 -1.60
CA ALA A 648 -19.91 -25.64 -1.89
C ALA A 648 -19.83 -25.23 -3.36
N VAL A 649 -18.63 -24.98 -3.88
CA VAL A 649 -18.42 -24.57 -5.28
C VAL A 649 -18.76 -25.73 -6.22
N LEU A 650 -18.31 -26.94 -5.94
CA LEU A 650 -18.65 -28.12 -6.76
C LEU A 650 -20.18 -28.32 -6.84
N GLY A 651 -20.87 -28.22 -5.72
CA GLY A 651 -22.33 -28.42 -5.67
C GLY A 651 -23.08 -27.31 -6.39
N SER A 652 -22.76 -26.05 -6.15
CA SER A 652 -23.41 -24.88 -6.80
C SER A 652 -23.17 -24.86 -8.31
N GLU A 653 -21.93 -25.01 -8.76
CA GLU A 653 -21.59 -24.94 -10.18
C GLU A 653 -22.10 -26.16 -10.95
N ALA A 654 -22.04 -27.35 -10.35
CA ALA A 654 -22.63 -28.55 -10.92
C ALA A 654 -24.16 -28.41 -11.08
N SER A 655 -24.85 -27.83 -10.10
CA SER A 655 -26.29 -27.59 -10.17
C SER A 655 -26.68 -26.67 -11.32
N VAL A 656 -25.98 -25.52 -11.46
CA VAL A 656 -26.20 -24.51 -12.51
C VAL A 656 -25.91 -25.09 -13.91
N LEU A 657 -24.80 -25.81 -14.08
CA LEU A 657 -24.43 -26.43 -15.35
C LEU A 657 -25.39 -27.55 -15.74
N LEU A 658 -25.82 -28.38 -14.80
CA LEU A 658 -26.81 -29.45 -15.03
C LEU A 658 -28.20 -28.89 -15.33
N LEU A 659 -28.59 -27.78 -14.69
CA LEU A 659 -29.83 -27.05 -15.02
C LEU A 659 -29.78 -26.49 -16.46
N THR A 660 -28.64 -25.93 -16.84
CA THR A 660 -28.38 -25.46 -18.21
C THR A 660 -28.48 -26.63 -19.20
N LEU A 661 -27.86 -27.76 -18.87
CA LEU A 661 -27.98 -28.98 -19.69
C LEU A 661 -29.42 -29.42 -19.80
N ALA A 662 -30.22 -29.43 -18.71
CA ALA A 662 -31.62 -29.78 -18.71
C ALA A 662 -32.46 -28.89 -19.64
N ALA A 663 -32.23 -27.54 -19.58
CA ALA A 663 -32.90 -26.58 -20.44
C ALA A 663 -32.57 -26.79 -21.92
N VAL A 664 -31.28 -26.93 -22.24
CA VAL A 664 -30.84 -27.24 -23.62
C VAL A 664 -31.37 -28.58 -24.12
N GLN A 665 -31.32 -29.61 -23.27
CA GLN A 665 -31.85 -30.91 -23.60
C GLN A 665 -33.35 -30.87 -23.89
N CYS A 666 -34.16 -30.16 -23.10
CA CYS A 666 -35.57 -29.97 -23.35
C CYS A 666 -35.83 -29.31 -24.72
N SER A 667 -35.10 -28.23 -25.01
CA SER A 667 -35.20 -27.50 -26.30
C SER A 667 -34.77 -28.37 -27.48
N VAL A 668 -33.66 -29.11 -27.39
CA VAL A 668 -33.15 -30.02 -28.41
C VAL A 668 -34.11 -31.21 -28.61
N SER A 669 -34.64 -31.73 -27.54
CA SER A 669 -35.58 -32.89 -27.59
C SER A 669 -36.82 -32.54 -28.36
N VAL A 670 -37.46 -31.38 -28.13
CA VAL A 670 -38.63 -30.91 -28.91
C VAL A 670 -38.27 -30.76 -30.38
N SER A 671 -37.14 -30.16 -30.70
CA SER A 671 -36.66 -29.98 -32.06
C SER A 671 -36.35 -31.34 -32.75
N CYS A 672 -35.74 -32.30 -32.05
CA CYS A 672 -35.40 -33.63 -32.60
C CYS A 672 -36.62 -34.52 -32.78
N VAL A 673 -37.57 -34.52 -31.83
CA VAL A 673 -38.83 -35.26 -31.98
C VAL A 673 -39.63 -34.74 -33.20
N ARG A 674 -39.66 -33.44 -33.39
CA ARG A 674 -40.31 -32.80 -34.53
C ARG A 674 -39.63 -33.13 -35.86
N ALA A 675 -38.30 -33.21 -35.88
CA ALA A 675 -37.52 -33.41 -37.13
C ALA A 675 -37.35 -34.93 -37.45
N TYR A 676 -37.18 -35.77 -36.45
CA TYR A 676 -36.74 -37.18 -36.60
C TYR A 676 -37.61 -38.21 -35.90
N GLY A 677 -38.64 -37.81 -35.17
CA GLY A 677 -39.53 -38.70 -34.42
C GLY A 677 -38.87 -39.45 -33.23
N LYS A 678 -37.62 -39.11 -32.89
CA LYS A 678 -36.86 -39.71 -31.80
C LYS A 678 -36.18 -38.66 -30.95
N GLY A 679 -36.26 -38.77 -29.63
CA GLY A 679 -35.55 -37.95 -28.68
C GLY A 679 -34.05 -38.32 -28.52
N PRO A 680 -33.25 -37.49 -27.83
CA PRO A 680 -31.83 -37.74 -27.61
C PRO A 680 -31.63 -39.04 -26.79
N SER A 681 -30.53 -39.76 -27.06
CA SER A 681 -30.20 -40.99 -26.39
C SER A 681 -29.75 -40.76 -24.95
N LEU A 682 -30.05 -41.67 -24.03
CA LEU A 682 -29.58 -41.62 -22.64
C LEU A 682 -28.05 -41.55 -22.56
N GLY A 683 -27.32 -42.14 -23.52
CA GLY A 683 -25.85 -42.09 -23.59
C GLY A 683 -25.33 -40.66 -23.82
N SER A 684 -25.96 -39.91 -24.72
CA SER A 684 -25.60 -38.51 -24.99
C SER A 684 -25.85 -37.63 -23.77
N VAL A 685 -26.93 -37.81 -23.05
CA VAL A 685 -27.28 -37.05 -21.85
C VAL A 685 -26.34 -37.37 -20.70
N ARG A 686 -25.99 -38.68 -20.50
CA ARG A 686 -24.97 -39.06 -19.52
C ARG A 686 -23.60 -38.45 -19.83
N ALA A 687 -23.18 -38.42 -21.09
CA ALA A 687 -21.93 -37.78 -21.49
C ALA A 687 -21.94 -36.25 -21.22
N GLY A 688 -23.05 -35.56 -21.52
CA GLY A 688 -23.26 -34.18 -21.20
C GLY A 688 -23.21 -33.89 -19.69
N ALA A 689 -23.90 -34.68 -18.90
CA ALA A 689 -23.88 -34.56 -17.43
C ALA A 689 -22.47 -34.79 -16.85
N LEU A 690 -21.75 -35.80 -17.35
CA LEU A 690 -20.35 -36.04 -16.98
C LEU A 690 -19.47 -34.83 -17.34
N GLY A 691 -19.66 -34.23 -18.53
CA GLY A 691 -18.93 -33.00 -18.93
C GLY A 691 -19.21 -31.84 -17.99
N CYS A 692 -20.47 -31.65 -17.58
CA CYS A 692 -20.84 -30.60 -16.61
C CYS A 692 -20.17 -30.82 -15.24
N LEU A 693 -20.17 -32.09 -14.74
CA LEU A 693 -19.53 -32.43 -13.48
C LEU A 693 -18.02 -32.29 -13.52
N LEU A 694 -17.36 -32.60 -14.65
CA LEU A 694 -15.91 -32.39 -14.84
C LEU A 694 -15.57 -30.89 -14.86
N LEU A 695 -16.37 -30.08 -15.54
CA LEU A 695 -16.18 -28.63 -15.58
C LEU A 695 -16.38 -28.00 -14.20
N ALA A 696 -17.43 -28.38 -13.47
CA ALA A 696 -17.64 -27.91 -12.10
C ALA A 696 -16.51 -28.37 -11.16
N GLY A 697 -16.04 -29.61 -11.33
CA GLY A 697 -14.90 -30.16 -10.58
C GLY A 697 -13.59 -29.40 -10.86
N LEU A 698 -13.35 -29.04 -12.12
CA LEU A 698 -12.21 -28.22 -12.51
C LEU A 698 -12.30 -26.83 -11.86
N ALA A 699 -13.46 -26.16 -11.95
CA ALA A 699 -13.68 -24.85 -11.33
C ALA A 699 -13.46 -24.92 -9.81
N ALA A 700 -13.98 -25.95 -9.13
CA ALA A 700 -13.80 -26.15 -7.69
C ALA A 700 -12.33 -26.50 -7.31
N ALA A 701 -11.54 -27.09 -8.22
CA ALA A 701 -10.14 -27.42 -7.96
C ALA A 701 -9.18 -26.24 -8.11
N LEU A 702 -9.53 -25.18 -8.86
CA LEU A 702 -8.67 -24.03 -9.08
C LEU A 702 -8.22 -23.33 -7.79
N PRO A 703 -9.08 -23.07 -6.78
CA PRO A 703 -8.62 -22.48 -5.53
C PRO A 703 -7.68 -23.37 -4.70
N LEU A 704 -7.72 -24.69 -4.91
CA LEU A 704 -6.75 -25.61 -4.31
C LEU A 704 -5.38 -25.56 -5.00
N ALA A 705 -5.33 -25.08 -6.25
CA ALA A 705 -4.14 -24.91 -7.07
C ALA A 705 -3.62 -23.45 -7.06
N SER A 706 -3.93 -22.67 -6.03
CA SER A 706 -3.49 -21.28 -5.83
C SER A 706 -4.08 -20.23 -6.80
N VAL A 707 -5.18 -20.58 -7.50
CA VAL A 707 -5.96 -19.61 -8.29
C VAL A 707 -7.23 -19.28 -7.51
N GLY A 708 -7.12 -18.34 -6.55
CA GLY A 708 -8.11 -18.11 -5.52
C GLY A 708 -7.79 -18.90 -4.23
N GLU A 709 -8.49 -18.61 -3.15
CA GLU A 709 -8.24 -19.23 -1.85
C GLU A 709 -9.55 -19.49 -1.10
N TYR A 710 -9.75 -20.73 -0.64
CA TYR A 710 -10.91 -21.08 0.21
C TYR A 710 -10.78 -20.56 1.64
N GLY A 711 -9.54 -20.33 2.12
CA GLY A 711 -9.23 -19.87 3.47
C GLY A 711 -9.25 -18.34 3.63
N ALA A 712 -9.68 -17.57 2.62
CA ALA A 712 -9.73 -16.11 2.69
C ALA A 712 -10.79 -15.58 3.67
N SER A 713 -11.81 -16.42 3.98
CA SER A 713 -12.84 -16.09 4.96
C SER A 713 -13.31 -17.36 5.69
N PRO A 714 -13.86 -17.25 6.91
CA PRO A 714 -14.37 -18.40 7.68
C PRO A 714 -15.60 -19.06 7.05
N LEU A 715 -16.23 -18.44 6.07
CA LEU A 715 -17.27 -19.03 5.24
C LEU A 715 -16.71 -20.00 4.21
N CYS A 716 -15.40 -20.06 4.03
CA CYS A 716 -14.69 -20.97 3.12
C CYS A 716 -15.13 -20.81 1.65
N LEU A 717 -15.62 -19.63 1.28
CA LEU A 717 -16.07 -19.31 -0.08
C LEU A 717 -15.07 -18.40 -0.78
N PRO A 718 -14.77 -18.62 -2.07
CA PRO A 718 -13.77 -17.84 -2.81
C PRO A 718 -14.29 -16.49 -3.33
N TYR A 719 -15.36 -15.96 -2.73
CA TYR A 719 -16.04 -14.74 -3.18
C TYR A 719 -15.58 -13.45 -2.47
N ALA A 720 -14.79 -13.57 -1.41
CA ALA A 720 -14.16 -12.44 -0.74
C ALA A 720 -12.64 -12.47 -1.00
N PRO A 721 -12.15 -11.83 -2.07
CA PRO A 721 -10.72 -11.81 -2.35
C PRO A 721 -9.99 -11.06 -1.24
N PRO A 722 -8.84 -11.56 -0.77
CA PRO A 722 -7.98 -10.80 0.12
C PRO A 722 -7.52 -9.53 -0.61
N GLU A 723 -7.50 -8.40 0.10
CA GLU A 723 -7.02 -7.13 -0.42
C GLU A 723 -5.63 -7.33 -1.05
N GLY A 724 -5.50 -7.02 -2.33
CA GLY A 724 -4.22 -7.05 -3.04
C GLY A 724 -3.90 -8.26 -3.91
N GLN A 725 -4.75 -9.30 -4.00
CA GLN A 725 -4.50 -10.45 -4.90
C GLN A 725 -5.34 -10.41 -6.18
N PRO A 726 -4.78 -10.01 -7.35
CA PRO A 726 -5.54 -9.91 -8.60
C PRO A 726 -6.04 -11.28 -9.11
N ALA A 727 -5.36 -12.38 -8.78
CA ALA A 727 -5.75 -13.73 -9.20
C ALA A 727 -7.06 -14.20 -8.52
N ALA A 728 -7.27 -13.89 -7.24
CA ALA A 728 -8.48 -14.24 -6.50
C ALA A 728 -9.70 -13.44 -7.01
N LEU A 729 -9.52 -12.16 -7.30
CA LEU A 729 -10.56 -11.34 -7.93
C LEU A 729 -10.91 -11.88 -9.33
N GLY A 730 -9.92 -12.23 -10.13
CA GLY A 730 -10.11 -12.81 -11.45
C GLY A 730 -10.90 -14.12 -11.41
N PHE A 731 -10.66 -14.98 -10.43
CA PHE A 731 -11.42 -16.21 -10.22
C PHE A 731 -12.90 -15.94 -9.87
N ALA A 732 -13.17 -15.03 -8.93
CA ALA A 732 -14.54 -14.67 -8.56
C ALA A 732 -15.32 -14.06 -9.75
N VAL A 733 -14.67 -13.16 -10.52
CA VAL A 733 -15.24 -12.60 -11.75
C VAL A 733 -15.53 -13.69 -12.78
N ALA A 734 -14.62 -14.64 -12.98
CA ALA A 734 -14.81 -15.75 -13.92
C ALA A 734 -16.02 -16.62 -13.54
N LEU A 735 -16.23 -16.94 -12.26
CA LEU A 735 -17.41 -17.67 -11.79
C LEU A 735 -18.71 -16.89 -12.05
N VAL A 736 -18.76 -15.59 -11.72
CA VAL A 736 -19.93 -14.75 -11.97
C VAL A 736 -20.24 -14.66 -13.47
N MET A 737 -19.23 -14.52 -14.33
CA MET A 737 -19.39 -14.51 -15.78
C MET A 737 -19.87 -15.86 -16.32
N MET A 738 -19.35 -16.97 -15.82
CA MET A 738 -19.78 -18.33 -16.19
C MET A 738 -21.25 -18.54 -15.83
N ASN A 739 -21.66 -18.20 -14.61
CA ASN A 739 -23.05 -18.33 -14.16
C ASN A 739 -24.00 -17.41 -14.95
N SER A 740 -23.58 -16.19 -15.25
CA SER A 740 -24.34 -15.27 -16.10
C SER A 740 -24.51 -15.81 -17.53
N PHE A 741 -23.46 -16.42 -18.09
CA PHE A 741 -23.53 -17.08 -19.40
C PHE A 741 -24.48 -18.29 -19.39
N CYS A 742 -24.41 -19.14 -18.36
CA CYS A 742 -25.34 -20.25 -18.16
C CYS A 742 -26.79 -19.75 -18.11
N PHE A 743 -27.06 -18.67 -17.37
CA PHE A 743 -28.38 -18.07 -17.31
C PHE A 743 -28.87 -17.57 -18.68
N LEU A 744 -28.04 -16.92 -19.48
CA LEU A 744 -28.38 -16.49 -20.84
C LEU A 744 -28.69 -17.68 -21.75
N VAL A 745 -27.92 -18.78 -21.65
CA VAL A 745 -28.17 -20.01 -22.41
C VAL A 745 -29.52 -20.63 -21.99
N VAL A 746 -29.83 -20.68 -20.70
CA VAL A 746 -31.10 -21.16 -20.16
C VAL A 746 -32.25 -20.31 -20.70
N ALA A 747 -32.14 -18.96 -20.64
CA ALA A 747 -33.15 -18.05 -21.16
C ALA A 747 -33.36 -18.23 -22.67
N ALA A 748 -32.29 -18.34 -23.46
CA ALA A 748 -32.35 -18.57 -24.91
C ALA A 748 -33.00 -19.94 -25.28
N ALA A 749 -32.59 -21.00 -24.55
CA ALA A 749 -33.13 -22.32 -24.74
C ALA A 749 -34.64 -22.35 -24.44
N TYR A 750 -35.05 -21.64 -23.39
CA TYR A 750 -36.44 -21.54 -22.98
C TYR A 750 -37.30 -20.71 -23.96
N THR A 751 -36.77 -19.55 -24.42
CA THR A 751 -37.41 -18.73 -25.44
C THR A 751 -37.62 -19.53 -26.75
N LYS A 752 -36.60 -20.28 -27.17
CA LYS A 752 -36.69 -21.21 -28.29
C LYS A 752 -37.76 -22.28 -28.08
N LEU A 753 -37.76 -22.91 -26.92
CA LEU A 753 -38.75 -23.92 -26.55
C LEU A 753 -40.19 -23.36 -26.61
N TYR A 754 -40.40 -22.13 -26.09
CA TYR A 754 -41.70 -21.44 -26.16
C TYR A 754 -42.12 -21.12 -27.58
N CYS A 755 -41.18 -20.71 -28.44
CA CYS A 755 -41.46 -20.44 -29.84
C CYS A 755 -41.74 -21.71 -30.68
N ASP A 756 -41.12 -22.84 -30.30
CA ASP A 756 -41.22 -24.11 -31.02
C ASP A 756 -42.44 -24.91 -30.61
N LEU A 757 -43.18 -24.58 -29.55
CA LEU A 757 -44.39 -25.24 -29.10
C LEU A 757 -45.64 -24.72 -29.85
N PRO A 758 -46.18 -25.39 -30.93
CA PRO A 758 -47.44 -24.99 -31.52
C PRO A 758 -48.61 -25.40 -30.65
N ARG A 759 -49.59 -24.55 -30.49
CA ARG A 759 -50.83 -24.79 -29.79
C ARG A 759 -51.60 -25.92 -30.49
N GLY A 760 -51.59 -27.17 -29.96
CA GLY A 760 -52.58 -28.16 -30.27
C GLY A 760 -52.17 -29.57 -30.73
N GLU A 761 -50.88 -29.92 -31.04
CA GLU A 761 -50.56 -31.21 -31.66
C GLU A 761 -49.56 -32.10 -30.89
N LEU A 762 -49.18 -31.79 -29.65
CA LEU A 762 -48.15 -32.56 -28.90
C LEU A 762 -48.73 -33.52 -27.80
N GLU A 763 -49.93 -34.03 -27.98
CA GLU A 763 -50.62 -34.82 -26.95
C GLU A 763 -50.11 -36.25 -26.76
N ALA A 764 -49.29 -36.79 -27.64
CA ALA A 764 -49.08 -38.24 -27.67
C ALA A 764 -47.67 -38.74 -27.26
N ALA A 765 -46.64 -37.88 -27.06
CA ALA A 765 -45.27 -38.36 -26.92
C ALA A 765 -44.43 -37.74 -25.78
N TRP A 766 -44.97 -36.79 -25.03
CA TRP A 766 -44.16 -36.03 -24.05
C TRP A 766 -44.86 -35.89 -22.70
N ASP A 767 -44.10 -36.13 -21.66
CA ASP A 767 -44.52 -35.94 -20.28
C ASP A 767 -44.60 -34.41 -19.98
N CYS A 768 -45.74 -33.78 -20.33
CA CYS A 768 -46.04 -32.38 -20.10
C CYS A 768 -45.79 -31.92 -18.64
N ALA A 769 -45.90 -32.85 -17.71
CA ALA A 769 -45.66 -32.60 -16.29
C ALA A 769 -44.17 -32.36 -16.01
N MET A 770 -43.26 -33.09 -16.69
CA MET A 770 -41.83 -32.93 -16.55
C MET A 770 -41.34 -31.61 -17.19
N LEU A 771 -41.87 -31.22 -18.36
CA LEU A 771 -41.56 -29.98 -19.02
C LEU A 771 -41.98 -28.77 -18.15
N ARG A 772 -43.19 -28.82 -17.60
CA ARG A 772 -43.70 -27.81 -16.67
C ARG A 772 -42.85 -27.70 -15.41
N HIS A 773 -42.39 -28.83 -14.85
CA HIS A 773 -41.52 -28.84 -13.70
C HIS A 773 -40.17 -28.18 -13.98
N VAL A 774 -39.52 -28.49 -15.10
CA VAL A 774 -38.27 -27.85 -15.51
C VAL A 774 -38.47 -26.34 -15.71
N ALA A 775 -39.61 -25.90 -16.25
CA ALA A 775 -39.94 -24.50 -16.37
C ALA A 775 -40.05 -23.76 -15.01
N TRP A 776 -40.69 -24.40 -14.03
CA TRP A 776 -40.76 -23.88 -12.67
C TRP A 776 -39.40 -23.79 -11.98
N LEU A 777 -38.51 -24.76 -12.19
CA LEU A 777 -37.14 -24.74 -11.68
C LEU A 777 -36.37 -23.54 -12.25
N ILE A 778 -36.44 -23.34 -13.56
CA ILE A 778 -35.75 -22.22 -14.25
C ILE A 778 -36.30 -20.88 -13.78
N PHE A 779 -37.60 -20.74 -13.62
CA PHE A 779 -38.24 -19.52 -13.14
C PHE A 779 -37.83 -19.20 -11.69
N ALA A 780 -37.88 -20.21 -10.79
CA ALA A 780 -37.49 -20.01 -9.41
C ALA A 780 -36.01 -19.66 -9.26
N ASP A 781 -35.13 -20.34 -9.98
CA ASP A 781 -33.69 -20.04 -9.98
C ASP A 781 -33.40 -18.68 -10.61
N GLY A 782 -34.09 -18.30 -11.69
CA GLY A 782 -33.96 -16.96 -12.31
C GLY A 782 -34.38 -15.84 -11.36
N LEU A 783 -35.44 -16.01 -10.61
CA LEU A 783 -35.93 -15.05 -9.63
C LEU A 783 -34.92 -14.84 -8.48
N LEU A 784 -34.15 -15.86 -8.10
CA LEU A 784 -33.15 -15.79 -7.03
C LEU A 784 -31.79 -15.29 -7.54
N TYR A 785 -31.32 -15.77 -8.69
CA TYR A 785 -29.98 -15.42 -9.18
C TYR A 785 -29.88 -14.07 -9.89
N CYS A 786 -30.94 -13.58 -10.57
CA CYS A 786 -30.92 -12.30 -11.26
C CYS A 786 -30.64 -11.12 -10.33
N PRO A 787 -31.31 -10.97 -9.15
CA PRO A 787 -31.00 -9.92 -8.21
C PRO A 787 -29.59 -10.00 -7.65
N VAL A 788 -29.09 -11.23 -7.37
CA VAL A 788 -27.74 -11.47 -6.85
C VAL A 788 -26.69 -11.07 -7.89
N ALA A 789 -26.86 -11.49 -9.14
CA ALA A 789 -25.97 -11.11 -10.23
C ALA A 789 -25.97 -9.59 -10.45
N PHE A 790 -27.15 -8.95 -10.44
CA PHE A 790 -27.28 -7.50 -10.58
C PHE A 790 -26.55 -6.78 -9.44
N LEU A 791 -26.76 -7.18 -8.18
CA LEU A 791 -26.07 -6.56 -7.03
C LEU A 791 -24.56 -6.79 -7.09
N SER A 792 -24.11 -7.98 -7.54
CA SER A 792 -22.69 -8.28 -7.70
C SER A 792 -22.04 -7.38 -8.76
N PHE A 793 -22.66 -7.24 -9.93
CA PHE A 793 -22.16 -6.34 -10.98
C PHE A 793 -22.24 -4.86 -10.56
N ALA A 794 -23.31 -4.44 -9.91
CA ALA A 794 -23.48 -3.08 -9.42
C ALA A 794 -22.45 -2.72 -8.35
N SER A 795 -22.12 -3.66 -7.46
CA SER A 795 -21.06 -3.51 -6.46
C SER A 795 -19.67 -3.46 -7.12
N MET A 796 -19.39 -4.31 -8.12
CA MET A 796 -18.13 -4.29 -8.88
C MET A 796 -17.91 -2.98 -9.66
N LEU A 797 -18.98 -2.39 -10.15
CA LEU A 797 -18.95 -1.12 -10.86
C LEU A 797 -19.00 0.12 -9.94
N GLY A 798 -19.07 -0.09 -8.62
CA GLY A 798 -19.14 1.01 -7.63
C GLY A 798 -20.46 1.81 -7.67
N LEU A 799 -21.53 1.27 -8.26
CA LEU A 799 -22.81 1.99 -8.41
C LEU A 799 -23.60 2.10 -7.11
N PHE A 800 -23.48 1.09 -6.22
CA PHE A 800 -24.14 1.08 -4.90
C PHE A 800 -23.21 0.51 -3.82
N PRO A 801 -23.04 1.17 -2.65
CA PRO A 801 -22.36 0.60 -1.50
C PRO A 801 -23.23 -0.53 -0.90
N VAL A 802 -22.79 -1.77 -1.05
CA VAL A 802 -23.47 -2.92 -0.42
C VAL A 802 -22.80 -3.18 0.93
N THR A 803 -23.56 -3.20 2.02
CA THR A 803 -23.00 -3.48 3.34
C THR A 803 -22.48 -4.92 3.42
N PRO A 804 -21.36 -5.17 4.10
CA PRO A 804 -20.77 -6.51 4.21
C PRO A 804 -21.70 -7.52 4.92
N GLU A 805 -22.60 -7.06 5.82
CA GLU A 805 -23.64 -7.89 6.44
C GLU A 805 -24.66 -8.39 5.41
N ALA A 806 -25.08 -7.53 4.48
CA ALA A 806 -25.99 -7.92 3.42
C ALA A 806 -25.34 -8.97 2.49
N VAL A 807 -24.08 -8.77 2.11
CA VAL A 807 -23.32 -9.76 1.32
C VAL A 807 -23.24 -11.11 2.04
N LYS A 808 -22.92 -11.11 3.32
CA LYS A 808 -22.87 -12.35 4.15
C LYS A 808 -24.22 -13.05 4.19
N SER A 809 -25.31 -12.30 4.35
CA SER A 809 -26.67 -12.86 4.35
C SER A 809 -27.04 -13.48 3.00
N VAL A 810 -26.67 -12.84 1.89
CA VAL A 810 -26.88 -13.35 0.53
C VAL A 810 -26.08 -14.65 0.31
N LEU A 811 -24.82 -14.69 0.73
CA LEU A 811 -23.96 -15.87 0.56
C LEU A 811 -24.44 -17.07 1.38
N LEU A 812 -24.96 -16.85 2.59
CA LEU A 812 -25.37 -17.92 3.51
C LEU A 812 -26.80 -18.38 3.30
N VAL A 813 -27.71 -17.51 2.83
CA VAL A 813 -29.14 -17.81 2.73
C VAL A 813 -29.61 -17.85 1.27
N VAL A 814 -29.37 -16.77 0.50
CA VAL A 814 -29.95 -16.66 -0.84
C VAL A 814 -29.26 -17.61 -1.83
N LEU A 815 -27.95 -17.70 -1.80
CA LEU A 815 -27.17 -18.50 -2.72
C LEU A 815 -27.44 -20.03 -2.59
N PRO A 816 -27.55 -20.61 -1.39
CA PRO A 816 -27.88 -22.02 -1.25
C PRO A 816 -29.41 -22.35 -1.26
N LEU A 817 -30.27 -21.32 -1.29
CA LEU A 817 -31.73 -21.49 -1.29
C LEU A 817 -32.25 -22.37 -2.45
N PRO A 818 -31.76 -22.27 -3.70
CA PRO A 818 -32.14 -23.17 -4.79
C PRO A 818 -31.93 -24.65 -4.46
N ALA A 819 -30.90 -25.01 -3.70
CA ALA A 819 -30.61 -26.39 -3.34
C ALA A 819 -31.71 -27.06 -2.49
N CYS A 820 -32.53 -26.27 -1.79
CA CYS A 820 -33.71 -26.80 -1.07
C CYS A 820 -35.03 -26.55 -1.81
N LEU A 821 -35.17 -25.47 -2.59
CA LEU A 821 -36.39 -25.16 -3.33
C LEU A 821 -36.58 -26.10 -4.53
N ASN A 822 -35.56 -26.39 -5.30
CA ASN A 822 -35.63 -27.23 -6.47
C ASN A 822 -36.19 -28.67 -6.16
N PRO A 823 -35.67 -29.39 -5.16
CA PRO A 823 -36.24 -30.71 -4.81
C PRO A 823 -37.65 -30.60 -4.23
N LEU A 824 -37.94 -29.50 -3.49
CA LEU A 824 -39.28 -29.29 -2.93
C LEU A 824 -40.31 -29.08 -4.04
N LEU A 825 -39.98 -28.22 -5.05
CA LEU A 825 -40.84 -28.04 -6.24
C LEU A 825 -41.04 -29.33 -7.03
N TYR A 826 -40.01 -30.18 -7.13
CA TYR A 826 -40.10 -31.47 -7.76
C TYR A 826 -41.09 -32.40 -7.02
N LEU A 827 -40.95 -32.49 -5.70
CA LEU A 827 -41.80 -33.38 -4.88
C LEU A 827 -43.26 -32.90 -4.83
N LEU A 828 -43.52 -31.60 -4.79
CA LEU A 828 -44.88 -31.04 -4.66
C LEU A 828 -45.63 -31.00 -6.00
N PHE A 829 -44.97 -30.62 -7.09
CA PHE A 829 -45.64 -30.30 -8.36
C PHE A 829 -45.50 -31.40 -9.42
N ASN A 830 -44.64 -32.41 -9.21
CA ASN A 830 -44.55 -33.52 -10.16
C ASN A 830 -45.44 -34.68 -9.76
N PRO A 831 -46.49 -35.05 -10.55
CA PRO A 831 -47.39 -36.18 -10.21
C PRO A 831 -46.66 -37.53 -10.18
N HIS A 832 -45.62 -37.73 -11.03
CA HIS A 832 -44.84 -38.96 -11.05
C HIS A 832 -43.99 -39.18 -9.79
N SER A 833 -43.55 -38.10 -9.14
CA SER A 833 -42.82 -38.21 -7.88
C SER A 833 -43.67 -38.79 -6.79
N ARG A 834 -45.00 -38.51 -6.75
CA ARG A 834 -45.96 -39.04 -5.80
C ARG A 834 -46.20 -40.56 -6.01
N ASP A 835 -46.24 -40.99 -7.25
CA ASP A 835 -46.43 -42.41 -7.58
C ASP A 835 -45.16 -43.22 -7.34
N ASP A 836 -43.98 -42.65 -7.62
CA ASP A 836 -42.68 -43.27 -7.27
C ASP A 836 -42.49 -43.34 -5.75
N LEU A 837 -42.91 -42.31 -4.98
CA LEU A 837 -42.88 -42.34 -3.50
C LEU A 837 -43.85 -43.34 -2.89
N ARG A 838 -45.07 -43.50 -3.46
CA ARG A 838 -46.04 -44.51 -3.03
C ARG A 838 -45.53 -45.93 -3.25
N ARG A 839 -44.71 -46.15 -4.29
CA ARG A 839 -44.06 -47.47 -4.55
C ARG A 839 -42.97 -47.79 -3.53
N LEU A 840 -42.26 -46.73 -3.02
CA LEU A 840 -41.24 -46.91 -1.99
C LEU A 840 -41.80 -47.18 -0.58
N TRP A 841 -43.03 -46.72 -0.29
CA TRP A 841 -43.70 -46.93 1.00
C TRP A 841 -45.01 -47.71 0.80
N PRO A 842 -44.98 -49.05 0.68
CA PRO A 842 -46.20 -49.81 0.65
C PRO A 842 -46.84 -49.66 2.01
N CYS A 843 -47.94 -48.90 2.09
CA CYS A 843 -48.82 -48.93 3.27
C CYS A 843 -49.26 -50.32 3.47
N THR A 844 -48.76 -50.99 4.50
CA THR A 844 -49.26 -52.27 5.01
C THR A 844 -50.62 -52.04 5.66
N GLY A 845 -51.72 -52.03 4.81
CA GLY A 845 -53.10 -52.16 5.26
C GLY A 845 -53.57 -53.50 4.79
N PRO A 846 -54.36 -54.17 5.59
CA PRO A 846 -54.85 -55.55 5.23
C PRO A 846 -55.74 -55.54 3.99
N PRO A 847 -55.71 -56.59 3.13
CA PRO A 847 -56.53 -56.69 1.92
C PRO A 847 -58.01 -56.91 2.27
N GLY A 848 -58.85 -55.87 2.02
CA GLY A 848 -60.31 -56.04 1.96
C GLY A 848 -60.71 -56.45 0.57
N PRO A 849 -61.67 -57.43 0.39
CA PRO A 849 -61.97 -57.97 -0.90
C PRO A 849 -63.03 -57.18 -1.67
N LEU A 850 -62.95 -57.28 -3.01
CA LEU A 850 -63.97 -57.03 -4.03
C LEU A 850 -64.26 -55.58 -4.42
N ALA A 851 -63.77 -55.27 -5.64
CA ALA A 851 -64.65 -54.82 -6.74
C ALA A 851 -63.84 -54.91 -8.06
N CYS A 852 -64.13 -56.00 -8.77
CA CYS A 852 -63.83 -56.16 -10.19
C CYS A 852 -64.89 -55.37 -10.94
N GLY A 853 -64.51 -54.48 -11.88
CA GLY A 853 -65.48 -53.90 -12.81
C GLY A 853 -65.35 -52.46 -13.03
N ALA A 854 -64.88 -52.13 -14.25
CA ALA A 854 -64.83 -50.84 -14.93
C ALA A 854 -63.39 -50.21 -15.07
N ALA A 855 -62.64 -50.97 -15.90
CA ALA A 855 -61.51 -50.34 -16.60
C ALA A 855 -62.00 -49.91 -17.98
N GLY A 856 -62.24 -48.69 -18.20
CA GLY A 856 -62.66 -48.16 -19.52
C GLY A 856 -63.22 -46.76 -19.30
N GLU A 857 -62.47 -45.69 -19.84
CA GLU A 857 -62.89 -44.30 -19.89
C GLU A 857 -62.62 -43.47 -18.68
N LEU A 858 -61.39 -43.16 -18.54
CA LEU A 858 -60.93 -41.81 -17.92
C LEU A 858 -59.52 -41.48 -18.33
N GLU A 859 -59.28 -41.45 -19.63
CA GLU A 859 -58.01 -40.97 -20.17
C GLU A 859 -58.17 -39.93 -21.30
N LYS A 860 -59.08 -38.97 -21.08
CA LYS A 860 -59.25 -37.83 -21.99
C LYS A 860 -59.62 -36.55 -21.25
N SER A 861 -58.89 -36.20 -20.25
CA SER A 861 -59.07 -34.85 -19.64
C SER A 861 -57.84 -34.40 -18.93
N SER A 862 -56.77 -34.18 -19.65
CA SER A 862 -55.55 -33.69 -19.03
C SER A 862 -54.66 -32.83 -19.94
N CYS A 863 -55.18 -32.26 -21.00
CA CYS A 863 -54.40 -31.37 -21.89
C CYS A 863 -54.85 -29.90 -21.93
N ASP A 864 -55.75 -29.49 -21.08
CA ASP A 864 -56.16 -28.10 -20.96
C ASP A 864 -55.21 -27.18 -20.17
N SER A 865 -54.08 -27.72 -19.72
CA SER A 865 -53.15 -26.92 -18.87
C SER A 865 -52.11 -26.11 -19.67
N THR A 866 -52.15 -26.15 -21.00
CA THR A 866 -51.41 -25.16 -21.83
C THR A 866 -52.06 -23.78 -21.82
N GLN A 867 -53.35 -23.64 -21.51
CA GLN A 867 -54.01 -22.36 -21.30
C GLN A 867 -53.58 -21.68 -19.96
N ALA A 868 -53.20 -22.46 -18.95
CA ALA A 868 -52.74 -21.89 -17.69
C ALA A 868 -51.35 -21.25 -17.75
N LEU A 869 -50.49 -21.66 -18.72
CA LEU A 869 -49.18 -21.01 -18.94
C LEU A 869 -49.31 -19.72 -19.76
N VAL A 870 -50.38 -19.61 -20.55
CA VAL A 870 -50.70 -18.39 -21.31
C VAL A 870 -51.51 -17.41 -20.46
N ALA A 871 -52.26 -17.89 -19.44
CA ALA A 871 -53.01 -17.05 -18.53
C ALA A 871 -52.16 -16.27 -17.49
N PHE A 872 -50.89 -16.67 -17.31
CA PHE A 872 -49.97 -15.93 -16.44
C PHE A 872 -49.28 -14.73 -17.14
N SER A 873 -49.43 -14.55 -18.46
CA SER A 873 -49.02 -13.34 -19.18
C SER A 873 -50.03 -12.24 -19.13
N ASP A 874 -51.30 -12.53 -18.70
CA ASP A 874 -52.43 -11.57 -18.64
C ASP A 874 -52.98 -11.38 -17.22
N VAL A 875 -52.10 -11.36 -16.20
CA VAL A 875 -52.48 -10.81 -14.91
C VAL A 875 -52.27 -9.30 -14.96
N ASP A 876 -53.20 -8.63 -15.59
CA ASP A 876 -53.47 -7.20 -15.32
C ASP A 876 -53.87 -7.09 -13.85
N LEU A 877 -53.04 -6.40 -13.09
CA LEU A 877 -53.34 -5.90 -11.75
C LEU A 877 -54.52 -4.91 -11.88
N ILE A 878 -55.74 -5.40 -11.71
CA ILE A 878 -56.90 -4.55 -11.45
C ILE A 878 -56.75 -4.05 -9.99
N LEU A 879 -56.14 -2.88 -9.83
CA LEU A 879 -56.27 -2.06 -8.65
C LEU A 879 -57.51 -1.16 -8.85
N GLU A 880 -58.56 -1.47 -8.16
CA GLU A 880 -59.70 -0.58 -8.01
C GLU A 880 -59.21 0.76 -7.46
N ALA A 881 -59.29 1.82 -8.29
CA ALA A 881 -59.16 3.20 -7.89
C ALA A 881 -60.47 3.70 -7.30
N SER A 882 -60.41 4.09 -6.07
CA SER A 882 -61.38 5.02 -5.44
C SER A 882 -60.92 6.47 -5.67
N GLU A 883 -61.80 7.26 -6.26
CA GLU A 883 -61.61 8.65 -6.59
C GLU A 883 -61.30 9.54 -5.39
N ALA A 884 -60.34 10.50 -5.53
CA ALA A 884 -60.58 11.94 -5.31
C ALA A 884 -59.29 12.77 -5.49
N GLY A 885 -59.37 13.80 -6.34
CA GLY A 885 -58.69 15.10 -6.17
C GLY A 885 -57.41 15.34 -7.02
N GLN A 886 -57.54 15.94 -8.17
CA GLN A 886 -56.53 16.72 -8.93
C GLN A 886 -56.21 18.07 -8.23
N PRO A 887 -55.19 18.90 -8.63
CA PRO A 887 -54.09 18.89 -9.62
C PRO A 887 -52.77 19.54 -9.10
N PRO A 888 -51.79 20.10 -9.85
CA PRO A 888 -51.14 19.75 -11.12
C PRO A 888 -49.59 19.80 -11.13
N GLY A 889 -49.01 19.17 -12.15
CA GLY A 889 -47.75 19.62 -12.80
C GLY A 889 -46.44 19.04 -12.29
N LEU A 890 -45.79 18.14 -13.02
CA LEU A 890 -44.42 18.28 -13.49
C LEU A 890 -44.04 17.09 -14.41
N GLU A 891 -43.31 17.45 -15.37
CA GLU A 891 -42.66 16.84 -16.50
C GLU A 891 -42.27 15.34 -16.49
N THR A 892 -42.63 14.72 -17.59
CA THR A 892 -42.28 13.42 -18.10
C THR A 892 -40.79 13.27 -18.40
N TYR A 893 -40.14 12.27 -17.80
CA TYR A 893 -38.97 11.62 -18.39
C TYR A 893 -39.37 10.21 -18.83
N GLY A 894 -39.31 9.99 -20.13
CA GLY A 894 -39.65 8.73 -20.75
C GLY A 894 -38.57 7.66 -20.58
N PHE A 895 -38.98 6.47 -20.19
CA PHE A 895 -38.20 5.26 -20.31
C PHE A 895 -38.37 4.67 -21.73
N PRO A 896 -37.30 4.14 -22.34
CA PRO A 896 -37.39 3.51 -23.63
C PRO A 896 -38.13 2.16 -23.55
N SER A 897 -39.20 2.07 -24.29
CA SER A 897 -39.98 0.87 -24.56
C SER A 897 -39.14 -0.18 -25.29
N VAL A 898 -39.05 -1.37 -24.72
CA VAL A 898 -38.54 -2.57 -25.38
C VAL A 898 -39.58 -3.00 -26.46
N THR A 899 -39.20 -2.85 -27.70
CA THR A 899 -39.99 -3.28 -28.85
C THR A 899 -39.93 -4.82 -28.96
N LEU A 900 -41.02 -5.50 -28.67
CA LEU A 900 -41.23 -6.90 -28.99
C LEU A 900 -41.29 -7.08 -30.51
N VAL A 901 -40.27 -7.72 -31.07
CA VAL A 901 -40.25 -8.11 -32.48
C VAL A 901 -41.22 -9.27 -32.69
N SER A 902 -42.34 -8.97 -33.33
CA SER A 902 -43.29 -9.96 -33.80
C SER A 902 -42.69 -10.76 -34.99
N CYS A 903 -42.60 -12.06 -34.87
CA CYS A 903 -42.23 -12.96 -35.95
C CYS A 903 -43.38 -13.05 -36.99
N GLN A 904 -43.28 -12.32 -38.07
CA GLN A 904 -44.06 -12.57 -39.29
C GLN A 904 -43.26 -13.43 -40.28
N LYS A 905 -43.87 -14.50 -40.72
CA LYS A 905 -43.37 -15.41 -41.74
C LYS A 905 -43.21 -14.69 -43.08
N PRO A 906 -42.09 -14.88 -43.83
CA PRO A 906 -42.07 -14.57 -45.27
C PRO A 906 -42.63 -15.76 -46.06
N GLY A 907 -43.58 -15.44 -46.98
CA GLY A 907 -44.14 -16.35 -47.94
C GLY A 907 -43.17 -16.69 -49.09
N LEU A 908 -43.34 -17.87 -49.64
CA LEU A 908 -42.65 -18.40 -50.81
C LEU A 908 -42.98 -17.57 -52.05
N PRO A 909 -42.05 -17.43 -53.01
CA PRO A 909 -42.39 -17.40 -54.42
C PRO A 909 -41.86 -18.63 -55.17
N ARG A 910 -42.65 -18.95 -56.22
CA ARG A 910 -42.53 -20.07 -57.19
C ARG A 910 -41.34 -19.89 -58.14
N ARG A 911 -40.87 -21.03 -58.60
CA ARG A 911 -40.05 -21.44 -59.74
C ARG A 911 -40.05 -20.52 -60.96
N GLU A 912 -38.88 -20.43 -61.56
CA GLU A 912 -38.59 -20.75 -62.96
C GLU A 912 -37.06 -20.80 -63.20
N GLY A 913 -36.53 -21.93 -63.77
CA GLY A 913 -35.15 -22.08 -64.26
C GLY A 913 -35.12 -21.77 -65.76
N PRO A 914 -34.12 -22.11 -66.61
CA PRO A 914 -32.89 -22.88 -66.37
C PRO A 914 -31.56 -22.33 -67.00
N GLU A 915 -30.51 -23.15 -67.11
CA GLU A 915 -29.32 -23.14 -68.04
C GLU A 915 -28.16 -22.22 -67.56
N GLY A 916 -26.94 -22.58 -67.56
CA GLY A 916 -26.12 -23.62 -68.13
C GLY A 916 -24.65 -23.39 -67.82
N ALA A 917 -23.97 -24.46 -67.75
CA ALA A 917 -22.57 -24.76 -68.21
C ALA A 917 -21.34 -24.22 -67.48
N HIS A 918 -20.61 -25.09 -66.93
CA HIS A 918 -19.28 -25.68 -67.29
C HIS A 918 -18.04 -25.34 -66.46
N PHE A 919 -17.44 -26.46 -65.99
CA PHE A 919 -16.00 -26.78 -65.81
C PHE A 919 -15.21 -26.01 -64.71
N GLY A 920 -14.45 -26.64 -63.92
CA GLY A 920 -13.71 -27.89 -63.86
C GLY A 920 -12.99 -28.05 -62.50
N ASN A 921 -12.92 -29.25 -62.22
CA ASN A 921 -12.16 -29.86 -61.09
C ASN A 921 -10.69 -30.17 -61.49
N PRO A 922 -9.95 -30.93 -60.69
CA PRO A 922 -9.29 -30.68 -59.40
C PRO A 922 -7.81 -31.12 -59.39
N PRO A 923 -7.24 -31.80 -58.48
CA PRO A 923 -6.22 -31.52 -57.42
C PRO A 923 -4.80 -31.95 -57.79
N PRO A 924 -3.80 -32.40 -57.06
CA PRO A 924 -3.73 -33.15 -55.82
C PRO A 924 -2.60 -32.84 -54.82
N SER A 925 -2.75 -33.32 -53.57
CA SER A 925 -1.92 -34.09 -52.68
C SER A 925 -0.37 -34.07 -52.84
N VAL A 926 0.33 -34.15 -51.71
CA VAL A 926 1.21 -35.25 -51.28
C VAL A 926 2.02 -34.86 -50.03
N ASP A 927 1.82 -35.59 -49.00
CA ASP A 927 2.69 -36.27 -48.01
C ASP A 927 4.12 -35.79 -47.67
N GLY A 928 4.44 -36.04 -46.42
CA GLY A 928 5.80 -36.37 -45.95
C GLY A 928 6.14 -35.78 -44.61
N GLU A 929 5.88 -36.38 -43.57
CA GLU A 929 6.63 -37.19 -42.58
C GLU A 929 8.07 -36.74 -42.27
N LEU A 930 8.31 -36.82 -40.98
CA LEU A 930 9.52 -37.29 -40.23
C LEU A 930 10.36 -36.23 -39.51
N LEU A 931 10.26 -36.19 -38.20
CA LEU A 931 11.21 -36.74 -37.17
C LEU A 931 12.58 -36.09 -36.98
N LEU A 932 12.86 -35.83 -35.73
CA LEU A 932 14.09 -36.03 -34.93
C LEU A 932 15.03 -34.84 -34.64
N ARG A 933 15.02 -34.49 -33.35
CA ARG A 933 16.15 -34.60 -32.37
C ARG A 933 17.37 -33.69 -32.51
N ALA A 934 17.57 -32.98 -31.39
CA ALA A 934 18.76 -32.99 -30.53
C ALA A 934 19.94 -32.03 -30.82
N GLU A 935 20.24 -31.34 -29.72
CA GLU A 935 21.59 -31.07 -29.16
C GLU A 935 22.41 -29.85 -29.61
N ALA A 936 22.75 -29.11 -28.54
CA ALA A 936 24.05 -28.50 -28.19
C ALA A 936 24.55 -27.24 -28.92
N GLY A 937 24.77 -26.23 -28.06
CA GLY A 937 25.49 -24.98 -28.27
C GLY A 937 26.97 -25.16 -28.71
N PRO A 938 27.90 -24.24 -28.56
CA PRO A 938 27.82 -22.83 -28.17
C PRO A 938 28.60 -21.87 -29.11
N THR A 939 28.79 -20.63 -28.68
CA THR A 939 29.82 -19.65 -29.01
C THR A 939 29.45 -18.46 -29.92
N GLY A 940 29.59 -17.30 -29.32
CA GLY A 940 30.54 -16.27 -29.75
C GLY A 940 30.01 -15.14 -30.65
N GLY A 941 30.18 -13.92 -30.18
CA GLY A 941 30.43 -12.81 -31.08
C GLY A 941 29.54 -11.57 -30.98
N SER A 942 30.05 -10.63 -30.25
CA SER A 942 29.93 -9.15 -30.30
C SER A 942 29.31 -8.51 -31.55
N LEU A 943 28.59 -7.42 -31.30
CA LEU A 943 28.77 -6.06 -31.84
C LEU A 943 27.46 -5.26 -31.79
N SER A 944 27.40 -4.30 -30.91
CA SER A 944 27.26 -2.84 -31.03
C SER A 944 26.07 -2.23 -31.77
N VAL A 945 25.62 -1.11 -31.11
CA VAL A 945 25.00 0.14 -31.64
C VAL A 945 23.47 0.15 -31.72
N GLY A 946 22.78 0.87 -30.84
CA GLY A 946 22.37 2.22 -31.02
C GLY A 946 20.97 2.56 -30.54
N ARG A 947 20.87 3.58 -29.69
CA ARG A 947 19.76 4.57 -29.50
C ARG A 947 18.35 4.03 -29.22
N GLY A 948 17.76 4.22 -28.03
CA GLY A 948 17.34 5.50 -27.52
C GLY A 948 15.84 5.72 -27.77
N PHE A 949 15.03 5.55 -26.72
CA PHE A 949 13.77 6.31 -26.59
C PHE A 949 13.28 6.14 -25.14
N GLN A 950 13.21 7.24 -24.39
CA GLN A 950 12.42 7.40 -23.18
C GLN A 950 10.95 7.62 -23.55
N PRO A 951 9.99 7.19 -22.75
CA PRO A 951 8.68 7.83 -22.67
C PRO A 951 8.49 8.56 -21.32
N PRO A 952 7.61 9.57 -21.31
CA PRO A 952 7.54 10.56 -20.23
C PRO A 952 6.69 10.11 -19.04
N ALA A 953 7.02 10.67 -17.90
CA ALA A 953 6.27 10.61 -16.65
C ALA A 953 4.88 11.22 -16.78
N THR A 954 3.86 10.50 -16.33
CA THR A 954 2.58 11.09 -15.93
C THR A 954 2.31 10.77 -14.47
N ALA A 955 2.28 11.84 -13.70
CA ALA A 955 1.78 11.88 -12.35
C ALA A 955 0.28 11.54 -12.31
N PHE A 956 -0.14 10.65 -11.41
CA PHE A 956 -1.51 10.63 -10.94
C PHE A 956 -1.52 10.61 -9.41
N ALA A 957 -2.13 11.65 -8.89
CA ALA A 957 -2.47 11.83 -7.50
C ALA A 957 -3.53 10.81 -7.08
N SER A 958 -3.37 10.27 -5.89
CA SER A 958 -4.36 9.53 -5.12
C SER A 958 -5.20 10.49 -4.30
N PRO A 959 -6.49 10.26 -4.10
CA PRO A 959 -7.16 10.68 -2.89
C PRO A 959 -7.73 9.49 -2.10
N LEU A 960 -7.55 9.55 -0.76
CA LEU A 960 -8.16 8.83 0.35
C LEU A 960 -7.60 7.47 0.68
#